data_97ca06e809b17944ca96e0107cd24f30
#
_entry.id   97ca06e809b17944ca96e0107cd24f30
#
_cell.length_a   1.000
_cell.length_b   1.000
_cell.length_c   1.000
_cell.angle_alpha   90.00
_cell.angle_beta   90.00
_cell.angle_gamma   90.00
#
_symmetry.space_group_name_H-M   'P 1'
#
loop_
_entity.id
_entity.type
_entity.pdbx_description
1 polymer ?
#
loop_
_entity_poly.entity_id
_entity_poly.type
_entity_poly.pdbx_seq_one_letter_code
_entity_poly.pdbx_strand_id
1 'polypeptide(L)'
;MNEFIKYLIREDLIRKLLEYYKENQNKQIKEVLFKNFIEKLDEIEDRNVSKNKINLPSSYFNILGNLYEDTLHQKERKLLGEFYTPKSIVSYILDAVGYNESNDIQTKKLIDISCGSGSFIILAIRILIRRCVKLFKRHDLSELLPEEARNIVLRIKEDIYGIDINPLACILCQINIHFEIFKLIEKIKEKDKNYQVPWFNIKNFNSLAIKETEQYDYVVGNPPYLFIRDIPTSQKQMIKKGNFQTNDGQYDYYQIFIELGIKLLKRKGMLGYIVPDSLLVLSNRSILRKYIYNTTKIREIYNIGPQFEDPVVSNIIIVLEKESNIQQRESNNLKIKLSNNETKEISQKILFKWDYKFLIHLSEEDIYIINHLDDRFPKLKELIKKDDFNILLRRGIELTKRGEVILCENCKKYFPIPKKELNCPECNQSLNEENIERIVLDSIQNEDENKFKLFINSINRYRAKEYSFIRIDKKGINYKDLEIYQNRIIIRQLSQNNLICATYDKNLSLTSQSFYNLKICESPIREFNNIYLLGIINSKLLSYYFIKLFGSYKKLFSRILIEKIKEFPIKVPENSDDIELASRIIEKVKILLDLNEKEVEKSDSIQKNIDKLIFKLYRIPEPYQFHILEFMKKI
;
A
#
# COMPACT_ATOMS: atom_id res chain seq x y z
N MET A 1 -34.93 22.85 -9.16
CA MET A 1 -33.97 23.63 -8.36
C MET A 1 -34.65 24.74 -7.60
N ASN A 2 -35.28 25.71 -8.26
CA ASN A 2 -35.96 26.83 -7.60
C ASN A 2 -36.97 26.39 -6.52
N GLU A 3 -37.67 25.27 -6.71
CA GLU A 3 -38.60 24.74 -5.71
C GLU A 3 -37.88 24.15 -4.49
N PHE A 4 -36.71 23.50 -4.68
CA PHE A 4 -35.90 22.98 -3.56
C PHE A 4 -35.25 24.13 -2.76
N ILE A 5 -34.75 25.18 -3.43
CA ILE A 5 -34.21 26.39 -2.77
C ILE A 5 -35.31 27.06 -1.95
N LYS A 6 -36.50 27.25 -2.53
CA LYS A 6 -37.67 27.73 -1.79
C LYS A 6 -38.03 26.85 -0.58
N TYR A 7 -37.90 25.54 -0.74
CA TYR A 7 -38.08 24.60 0.35
C TYR A 7 -37.04 24.80 1.45
N LEU A 8 -35.73 24.91 1.13
CA LEU A 8 -34.65 25.14 2.10
C LEU A 8 -34.88 26.41 2.91
N ILE A 9 -35.29 27.53 2.22
CA ILE A 9 -35.57 28.83 2.84
C ILE A 9 -36.84 28.75 3.69
N ARG A 10 -37.92 28.18 3.18
CA ARG A 10 -39.21 28.08 3.87
C ARG A 10 -39.11 27.23 5.15
N GLU A 11 -38.39 26.13 5.11
CA GLU A 11 -38.22 25.24 6.24
C GLU A 11 -37.09 25.70 7.19
N ASP A 12 -36.37 26.78 6.83
CA ASP A 12 -35.21 27.28 7.59
C ASP A 12 -34.21 26.18 7.92
N LEU A 13 -34.02 25.27 6.96
CA LEU A 13 -33.33 24.02 7.15
C LEU A 13 -31.86 24.20 7.53
N ILE A 14 -31.20 25.18 6.90
CA ILE A 14 -29.79 25.47 7.14
C ILE A 14 -29.57 25.91 8.59
N ARG A 15 -30.43 26.84 9.08
CA ARG A 15 -30.35 27.32 10.47
C ARG A 15 -30.66 26.21 11.46
N LYS A 16 -31.70 25.43 11.23
CA LYS A 16 -32.05 24.28 12.06
C LYS A 16 -30.93 23.21 12.13
N LEU A 17 -30.25 22.96 10.98
CA LEU A 17 -29.09 22.07 10.94
C LEU A 17 -27.93 22.64 11.75
N LEU A 18 -27.67 23.94 11.63
CA LEU A 18 -26.64 24.62 12.41
C LEU A 18 -26.89 24.52 13.90
N GLU A 19 -28.13 24.77 14.33
CA GLU A 19 -28.56 24.66 15.74
C GLU A 19 -28.42 23.21 16.22
N TYR A 20 -28.91 22.22 15.48
CA TYR A 20 -28.80 20.81 15.81
C TYR A 20 -27.34 20.35 16.03
N TYR A 21 -26.44 20.77 15.17
CA TYR A 21 -25.03 20.40 15.33
C TYR A 21 -24.29 21.24 16.37
N LYS A 22 -24.74 22.47 16.67
CA LYS A 22 -24.22 23.27 17.79
C LYS A 22 -24.63 22.72 19.15
N GLU A 23 -25.88 22.30 19.32
CA GLU A 23 -26.39 21.77 20.59
C GLU A 23 -25.86 20.39 20.93
N ASN A 24 -25.64 19.54 19.92
CA ASN A 24 -25.29 18.15 20.12
C ASN A 24 -23.78 17.89 20.13
N GLN A 25 -22.91 18.93 19.95
CA GLN A 25 -21.46 18.72 19.84
C GLN A 25 -20.59 19.91 20.31
N ASN A 26 -19.40 19.60 20.84
CA ASN A 26 -18.42 20.50 21.41
C ASN A 26 -17.96 21.65 20.48
N LYS A 27 -18.29 22.83 20.88
CA LYS A 27 -17.71 24.21 20.95
C LYS A 27 -16.63 24.70 19.97
N GLN A 28 -16.32 24.13 18.82
CA GLN A 28 -15.41 24.82 17.87
C GLN A 28 -15.77 24.55 16.39
N ILE A 29 -16.98 24.89 15.99
CA ILE A 29 -17.24 25.18 14.58
C ILE A 29 -16.63 26.57 14.33
N LYS A 30 -15.62 26.66 13.48
CA LYS A 30 -15.05 27.95 13.08
C LYS A 30 -16.16 28.73 12.37
N GLU A 31 -16.72 29.73 13.01
CA GLU A 31 -17.77 30.61 12.47
C GLU A 31 -17.43 31.19 11.08
N VAL A 32 -16.13 31.35 10.81
CA VAL A 32 -15.60 31.85 9.54
C VAL A 32 -15.93 30.93 8.34
N LEU A 33 -15.83 29.60 8.50
CA LEU A 33 -16.13 28.64 7.41
C LEU A 33 -17.62 28.62 7.07
N PHE A 34 -18.47 28.83 8.09
CA PHE A 34 -19.92 28.94 7.93
C PHE A 34 -20.32 30.23 7.25
N LYS A 35 -19.69 31.35 7.64
CA LYS A 35 -19.93 32.64 7.03
C LYS A 35 -19.62 32.61 5.54
N ASN A 36 -18.45 32.09 5.16
CA ASN A 36 -18.05 31.95 3.76
C ASN A 36 -19.00 31.05 2.95
N PHE A 37 -19.54 29.97 3.58
CA PHE A 37 -20.49 29.08 2.91
C PHE A 37 -21.87 29.77 2.69
N ILE A 38 -22.35 30.49 3.69
CA ILE A 38 -23.61 31.26 3.59
C ILE A 38 -23.44 32.38 2.56
N GLU A 39 -22.36 33.16 2.59
CA GLU A 39 -22.06 34.19 1.62
C GLU A 39 -22.03 33.66 0.18
N LYS A 40 -21.49 32.50 -0.05
CA LYS A 40 -21.50 31.84 -1.38
C LYS A 40 -22.86 31.29 -1.76
N LEU A 41 -23.70 30.86 -0.83
CA LEU A 41 -25.10 30.51 -1.09
C LEU A 41 -25.92 31.76 -1.48
N ASP A 42 -25.72 32.86 -0.77
CA ASP A 42 -26.36 34.14 -1.06
C ASP A 42 -25.93 34.68 -2.44
N GLU A 43 -24.63 34.56 -2.81
CA GLU A 43 -24.16 34.91 -4.16
C GLU A 43 -24.82 34.07 -5.27
N ILE A 44 -25.16 32.81 -4.99
CA ILE A 44 -25.86 31.93 -5.94
C ILE A 44 -27.34 32.34 -6.04
N GLU A 45 -27.96 32.74 -4.94
CA GLU A 45 -29.32 33.31 -4.95
C GLU A 45 -29.37 34.61 -5.77
N ASP A 46 -28.48 35.56 -5.53
CA ASP A 46 -28.43 36.86 -6.24
C ASP A 46 -28.16 36.69 -7.74
N ARG A 47 -27.30 35.76 -8.15
CA ARG A 47 -27.05 35.45 -9.57
C ARG A 47 -28.22 34.77 -10.27
N ASN A 48 -29.09 34.07 -9.56
CA ASN A 48 -30.25 33.39 -10.12
C ASN A 48 -31.51 34.29 -10.19
N VAL A 49 -31.55 35.40 -9.47
CA VAL A 49 -32.62 36.39 -9.54
C VAL A 49 -32.50 37.32 -10.78
N SER A 50 -31.26 37.51 -11.29
CA SER A 50 -31.00 38.32 -12.49
C SER A 50 -30.72 37.42 -13.71
N LYS A 51 -31.82 37.06 -14.42
CA LYS A 51 -31.86 36.60 -15.84
C LYS A 51 -30.93 35.47 -16.30
N ASN A 52 -31.55 34.44 -16.73
CA ASN A 52 -31.28 33.49 -17.81
C ASN A 52 -31.17 32.03 -17.35
N LYS A 53 -31.96 31.18 -18.02
CA LYS A 53 -31.93 29.72 -18.02
C LYS A 53 -30.50 29.22 -17.99
N ILE A 54 -30.01 28.89 -16.83
CA ILE A 54 -28.82 28.05 -16.69
C ILE A 54 -29.30 26.62 -16.91
N ASN A 55 -28.93 26.04 -18.04
CA ASN A 55 -28.97 24.58 -18.24
C ASN A 55 -27.97 23.98 -17.24
N LEU A 56 -28.43 23.64 -16.05
CA LEU A 56 -27.62 22.91 -15.07
C LEU A 56 -27.47 21.48 -15.52
N PRO A 57 -26.22 20.98 -15.56
CA PRO A 57 -25.97 19.58 -15.88
C PRO A 57 -26.77 18.68 -14.94
N SER A 58 -27.17 17.51 -15.40
CA SER A 58 -27.91 16.46 -14.67
C SER A 58 -27.19 15.92 -13.41
N SER A 59 -26.11 16.56 -12.96
CA SER A 59 -25.31 16.22 -11.80
C SER A 59 -25.19 17.37 -10.81
N TYR A 60 -26.31 17.71 -10.17
CA TYR A 60 -26.31 18.62 -9.00
C TYR A 60 -25.45 18.11 -7.84
N PHE A 61 -25.10 16.84 -7.87
CA PHE A 61 -24.15 16.18 -7.01
C PHE A 61 -22.80 16.89 -6.90
N ASN A 62 -22.38 17.57 -7.98
CA ASN A 62 -21.08 18.23 -8.02
C ASN A 62 -21.09 19.64 -7.45
N ILE A 63 -22.25 20.33 -7.38
CA ILE A 63 -22.24 21.76 -7.02
C ILE A 63 -22.02 21.96 -5.53
N LEU A 64 -22.72 21.24 -4.66
CA LEU A 64 -22.51 21.35 -3.20
C LEU A 64 -21.21 20.65 -2.77
N GLY A 65 -20.82 19.58 -3.45
CA GLY A 65 -19.51 18.95 -3.25
C GLY A 65 -18.37 19.87 -3.71
N ASN A 66 -18.49 20.48 -4.87
CA ASN A 66 -17.51 21.44 -5.40
C ASN A 66 -17.46 22.72 -4.56
N LEU A 67 -18.62 23.24 -4.08
CA LEU A 67 -18.67 24.35 -3.12
C LEU A 67 -17.94 24.04 -1.82
N TYR A 68 -18.07 22.81 -1.34
CA TYR A 68 -17.30 22.34 -0.17
C TYR A 68 -15.80 22.26 -0.48
N GLU A 69 -15.44 21.73 -1.64
CA GLU A 69 -14.05 21.65 -2.09
C GLU A 69 -13.43 23.02 -2.32
N ASP A 70 -14.19 23.97 -2.84
CA ASP A 70 -13.74 25.35 -3.09
C ASP A 70 -13.64 26.18 -1.80
N THR A 71 -14.38 25.81 -0.73
CA THR A 71 -14.32 26.50 0.57
C THR A 71 -13.18 25.98 1.45
N LEU A 72 -12.73 24.74 1.28
CA LEU A 72 -11.57 24.21 1.99
C LEU A 72 -10.28 24.50 1.21
N HIS A 73 -9.37 25.27 1.82
CA HIS A 73 -8.04 25.47 1.25
C HIS A 73 -7.36 24.10 1.03
N GLN A 74 -6.62 23.95 -0.07
CA GLN A 74 -5.89 22.72 -0.44
C GLN A 74 -5.03 22.15 0.70
N LYS A 75 -4.50 23.05 1.58
CA LYS A 75 -3.75 22.66 2.79
C LYS A 75 -4.62 21.99 3.85
N GLU A 76 -5.87 22.41 4.01
CA GLU A 76 -6.80 21.84 5.00
C GLU A 76 -7.32 20.48 4.55
N ARG A 77 -7.58 20.29 3.26
CA ARG A 77 -7.92 18.98 2.68
C ARG A 77 -6.79 17.96 2.89
N LYS A 78 -5.54 18.37 2.64
CA LYS A 78 -4.35 17.50 2.91
C LYS A 78 -4.22 17.13 4.38
N LEU A 79 -4.56 18.03 5.29
CA LEU A 79 -4.52 17.78 6.74
C LEU A 79 -5.62 16.82 7.21
N LEU A 80 -6.76 16.76 6.51
CA LEU A 80 -7.88 15.87 6.83
C LEU A 80 -7.81 14.55 6.06
N GLY A 81 -6.97 14.47 4.99
CA GLY A 81 -6.89 13.30 4.11
C GLY A 81 -8.17 13.07 3.30
N GLU A 82 -8.96 14.12 3.08
CA GLU A 82 -10.24 14.06 2.37
C GLU A 82 -10.03 14.11 0.86
N PHE A 83 -10.62 13.14 0.14
CA PHE A 83 -10.61 13.07 -1.32
C PHE A 83 -12.01 12.78 -1.83
N TYR A 84 -12.47 13.59 -2.80
CA TYR A 84 -13.75 13.35 -3.47
C TYR A 84 -13.70 12.05 -4.28
N THR A 85 -14.70 11.20 -4.10
CA THR A 85 -14.78 9.92 -4.83
C THR A 85 -15.68 10.06 -6.06
N PRO A 86 -15.17 9.82 -7.29
CA PRO A 86 -15.98 9.88 -8.50
C PRO A 86 -17.20 8.95 -8.45
N LYS A 87 -18.34 9.42 -8.99
CA LYS A 87 -19.62 8.69 -8.97
C LYS A 87 -19.51 7.27 -9.57
N SER A 88 -18.70 7.10 -10.60
CA SER A 88 -18.46 5.79 -11.23
C SER A 88 -17.86 4.80 -10.26
N ILE A 89 -16.92 5.24 -9.42
CA ILE A 89 -16.27 4.43 -8.38
C ILE A 89 -17.26 4.09 -7.26
N VAL A 90 -18.02 5.09 -6.79
CA VAL A 90 -19.07 4.87 -5.77
C VAL A 90 -20.10 3.85 -6.25
N SER A 91 -20.57 3.99 -7.50
CA SER A 91 -21.51 3.06 -8.11
C SER A 91 -20.94 1.65 -8.21
N TYR A 92 -19.69 1.54 -8.62
CA TYR A 92 -19.00 0.25 -8.71
C TYR A 92 -18.91 -0.43 -7.34
N ILE A 93 -18.49 0.30 -6.31
CA ILE A 93 -18.33 -0.25 -4.95
C ILE A 93 -19.67 -0.72 -4.41
N LEU A 94 -20.74 0.08 -4.52
CA LEU A 94 -22.09 -0.31 -4.06
C LEU A 94 -22.59 -1.58 -4.76
N ASP A 95 -22.40 -1.67 -6.08
CA ASP A 95 -22.76 -2.87 -6.83
C ASP A 95 -21.90 -4.09 -6.43
N ALA A 96 -20.60 -3.91 -6.29
CA ALA A 96 -19.65 -4.98 -5.94
C ALA A 96 -19.88 -5.56 -4.53
N VAL A 97 -20.35 -4.74 -3.57
CA VAL A 97 -20.77 -5.25 -2.25
C VAL A 97 -22.18 -5.87 -2.28
N GLY A 98 -22.88 -5.80 -3.39
CA GLY A 98 -24.24 -6.31 -3.55
C GLY A 98 -25.34 -5.34 -3.09
N TYR A 99 -25.01 -4.06 -2.85
CA TYR A 99 -26.01 -3.03 -2.55
C TYR A 99 -26.57 -2.46 -3.85
N ASN A 100 -27.48 -3.21 -4.48
CA ASN A 100 -28.10 -2.89 -5.76
C ASN A 100 -29.60 -3.20 -5.76
N GLU A 101 -30.29 -2.77 -6.82
CA GLU A 101 -31.74 -2.91 -6.94
C GLU A 101 -32.24 -4.36 -7.07
N SER A 102 -31.36 -5.32 -7.42
CA SER A 102 -31.71 -6.72 -7.61
C SER A 102 -31.73 -7.50 -6.29
N ASN A 103 -31.06 -6.99 -5.26
CA ASN A 103 -30.94 -7.63 -3.95
C ASN A 103 -31.94 -7.06 -2.93
N ASP A 104 -32.16 -7.81 -1.85
CA ASP A 104 -33.07 -7.42 -0.75
C ASP A 104 -32.38 -6.44 0.22
N ILE A 105 -32.15 -5.21 -0.27
CA ILE A 105 -31.46 -4.15 0.49
C ILE A 105 -32.37 -3.34 1.42
N GLN A 106 -33.69 -3.42 1.26
CA GLN A 106 -34.68 -2.61 1.98
C GLN A 106 -34.81 -2.91 3.48
N THR A 107 -34.12 -3.93 3.97
CA THR A 107 -34.06 -4.31 5.39
C THR A 107 -32.61 -4.37 5.90
N LYS A 108 -31.71 -3.82 5.14
CA LYS A 108 -30.27 -3.91 5.38
C LYS A 108 -29.67 -2.59 5.81
N LYS A 109 -28.85 -2.61 6.84
CA LYS A 109 -28.16 -1.42 7.36
C LYS A 109 -26.86 -1.18 6.64
N LEU A 110 -26.70 0.05 6.14
CA LEU A 110 -25.50 0.53 5.49
C LEU A 110 -24.89 1.68 6.28
N ILE A 111 -23.56 1.70 6.41
CA ILE A 111 -22.82 2.82 7.01
C ILE A 111 -21.60 3.22 6.18
N ASP A 112 -21.37 4.54 6.14
CA ASP A 112 -20.08 5.14 5.78
C ASP A 112 -19.51 5.85 7.01
N ILE A 113 -18.35 5.40 7.49
CA ILE A 113 -17.70 5.94 8.70
C ILE A 113 -16.73 7.10 8.44
N SER A 114 -16.72 7.63 7.23
CA SER A 114 -15.99 8.82 6.77
C SER A 114 -16.75 9.47 5.62
N CYS A 115 -18.04 9.75 5.86
CA CYS A 115 -19.00 9.97 4.80
C CYS A 115 -18.81 11.28 4.00
N GLY A 116 -18.04 12.25 4.52
CA GLY A 116 -17.89 13.55 3.88
C GLY A 116 -19.25 14.20 3.60
N SER A 117 -19.39 14.81 2.45
CA SER A 117 -20.66 15.39 1.97
C SER A 117 -21.70 14.35 1.50
N GLY A 118 -21.41 13.04 1.62
CA GLY A 118 -22.37 11.94 1.44
C GLY A 118 -22.34 11.25 0.09
N SER A 119 -21.24 11.21 -0.65
CA SER A 119 -21.19 10.57 -1.97
C SER A 119 -21.71 9.13 -1.99
N PHE A 120 -21.30 8.29 -1.04
CA PHE A 120 -21.82 6.91 -0.89
C PHE A 120 -23.25 6.89 -0.37
N ILE A 121 -23.55 7.72 0.63
CA ILE A 121 -24.86 7.81 1.28
C ILE A 121 -25.95 8.14 0.25
N ILE A 122 -25.74 9.18 -0.54
CA ILE A 122 -26.74 9.66 -1.50
C ILE A 122 -26.99 8.64 -2.62
N LEU A 123 -25.92 8.00 -3.13
CA LEU A 123 -26.13 6.99 -4.14
C LEU A 123 -26.81 5.73 -3.56
N ALA A 124 -26.50 5.36 -2.32
CA ALA A 124 -27.19 4.27 -1.62
C ALA A 124 -28.69 4.60 -1.44
N ILE A 125 -29.03 5.83 -1.02
CA ILE A 125 -30.42 6.30 -0.92
C ILE A 125 -31.14 6.19 -2.27
N ARG A 126 -30.51 6.62 -3.34
CA ARG A 126 -31.06 6.55 -4.70
C ARG A 126 -31.34 5.10 -5.13
N ILE A 127 -30.45 4.18 -4.83
CA ILE A 127 -30.62 2.75 -5.10
C ILE A 127 -31.79 2.19 -4.26
N LEU A 128 -31.84 2.55 -2.97
CA LEU A 128 -32.91 2.11 -2.06
C LEU A 128 -34.28 2.62 -2.52
N ILE A 129 -34.39 3.89 -2.91
CA ILE A 129 -35.64 4.47 -3.46
C ILE A 129 -36.11 3.65 -4.67
N ARG A 130 -35.23 3.40 -5.65
CA ARG A 130 -35.55 2.61 -6.84
C ARG A 130 -35.98 1.20 -6.51
N ARG A 131 -35.29 0.56 -5.55
CA ARG A 131 -35.69 -0.78 -5.05
C ARG A 131 -37.10 -0.75 -4.44
N CYS A 132 -37.42 0.24 -3.60
CA CYS A 132 -38.74 0.38 -3.00
C CYS A 132 -39.85 0.67 -4.03
N VAL A 133 -39.60 1.53 -5.02
CA VAL A 133 -40.52 1.79 -6.12
C VAL A 133 -40.89 0.49 -6.85
N LYS A 134 -39.89 -0.33 -7.17
CA LYS A 134 -40.11 -1.67 -7.79
C LYS A 134 -40.91 -2.60 -6.87
N LEU A 135 -40.62 -2.62 -5.56
CA LEU A 135 -41.35 -3.45 -4.60
C LEU A 135 -42.83 -3.07 -4.51
N PHE A 136 -43.12 -1.76 -4.57
CA PHE A 136 -44.50 -1.26 -4.59
C PHE A 136 -45.19 -1.44 -5.98
N LYS A 137 -44.49 -2.05 -6.95
CA LYS A 137 -44.99 -2.23 -8.34
C LYS A 137 -45.36 -0.92 -9.01
N ARG A 138 -44.55 0.13 -8.81
CA ARG A 138 -44.69 1.45 -9.43
C ARG A 138 -43.66 1.59 -10.55
N HIS A 139 -43.96 2.39 -11.56
CA HIS A 139 -43.00 2.69 -12.65
C HIS A 139 -42.02 3.79 -12.24
N ASP A 140 -42.51 4.80 -11.52
CA ASP A 140 -41.68 5.90 -11.04
C ASP A 140 -42.20 6.50 -9.72
N LEU A 141 -41.52 7.58 -9.25
CA LEU A 141 -41.85 8.26 -8.00
C LEU A 141 -43.19 8.95 -8.02
N SER A 142 -43.71 9.35 -9.18
CA SER A 142 -44.98 10.09 -9.31
C SER A 142 -46.18 9.19 -8.98
N GLU A 143 -46.07 7.92 -9.23
CA GLU A 143 -47.10 6.90 -8.98
C GLU A 143 -47.18 6.45 -7.51
N LEU A 144 -46.19 6.81 -6.67
CA LEU A 144 -46.21 6.44 -5.26
C LEU A 144 -47.43 7.03 -4.54
N LEU A 145 -47.98 6.23 -3.61
CA LEU A 145 -48.91 6.77 -2.63
C LEU A 145 -48.18 7.55 -1.53
N PRO A 146 -48.80 8.55 -0.89
CA PRO A 146 -48.16 9.29 0.22
C PRO A 146 -47.63 8.40 1.33
N GLU A 147 -48.31 7.30 1.67
CA GLU A 147 -47.85 6.31 2.68
C GLU A 147 -46.65 5.51 2.21
N GLU A 148 -46.59 5.15 0.92
CA GLU A 148 -45.42 4.47 0.33
C GLU A 148 -44.20 5.40 0.36
N ALA A 149 -44.35 6.67 0.00
CA ALA A 149 -43.31 7.67 0.10
C ALA A 149 -42.84 7.86 1.55
N ARG A 150 -43.75 7.91 2.52
CA ARG A 150 -43.43 7.98 3.94
C ARG A 150 -42.63 6.75 4.41
N ASN A 151 -43.00 5.57 3.96
CA ASN A 151 -42.29 4.32 4.29
C ASN A 151 -40.86 4.35 3.75
N ILE A 152 -40.62 4.83 2.54
CA ILE A 152 -39.28 4.98 1.98
C ILE A 152 -38.44 5.93 2.85
N VAL A 153 -38.97 7.10 3.22
CA VAL A 153 -38.26 8.08 4.07
C VAL A 153 -37.89 7.47 5.44
N LEU A 154 -38.79 6.70 6.03
CA LEU A 154 -38.51 5.99 7.30
C LEU A 154 -37.39 4.97 7.13
N ARG A 155 -37.38 4.17 6.04
CA ARG A 155 -36.31 3.22 5.75
C ARG A 155 -34.95 3.93 5.58
N ILE A 156 -34.91 5.04 4.86
CA ILE A 156 -33.68 5.84 4.74
C ILE A 156 -33.16 6.25 6.11
N LYS A 157 -34.06 6.71 7.01
CA LYS A 157 -33.70 7.09 8.37
C LYS A 157 -33.17 5.92 9.19
N GLU A 158 -33.79 4.73 9.10
CA GLU A 158 -33.51 3.59 9.96
C GLU A 158 -32.32 2.77 9.50
N ASP A 159 -32.05 2.74 8.19
CA ASP A 159 -31.12 1.77 7.60
C ASP A 159 -29.87 2.41 7.00
N ILE A 160 -29.79 3.73 6.82
CA ILE A 160 -28.62 4.41 6.26
C ILE A 160 -27.97 5.34 7.27
N TYR A 161 -26.66 5.13 7.49
CA TYR A 161 -25.85 5.81 8.49
C TYR A 161 -24.63 6.46 7.87
N GLY A 162 -24.26 7.62 8.38
CA GLY A 162 -23.01 8.31 8.03
C GLY A 162 -22.35 8.88 9.28
N ILE A 163 -21.03 8.84 9.30
CA ILE A 163 -20.24 9.47 10.36
C ILE A 163 -19.11 10.26 9.72
N ASP A 164 -18.92 11.49 10.16
CA ASP A 164 -17.76 12.27 9.81
C ASP A 164 -17.28 13.12 10.99
N ILE A 165 -15.98 13.36 11.07
CA ILE A 165 -15.38 14.22 12.11
C ILE A 165 -15.59 15.70 11.80
N ASN A 166 -15.87 16.03 10.54
CA ASN A 166 -16.10 17.39 10.08
C ASN A 166 -17.60 17.74 10.13
N PRO A 167 -18.02 18.66 11.00
CA PRO A 167 -19.44 19.02 11.14
C PRO A 167 -20.02 19.64 9.85
N LEU A 168 -19.23 20.39 9.09
CA LEU A 168 -19.67 20.98 7.83
C LEU A 168 -19.99 19.88 6.79
N ALA A 169 -19.16 18.85 6.70
CA ALA A 169 -19.40 17.69 5.85
C ALA A 169 -20.75 17.02 6.21
N CYS A 170 -21.00 16.82 7.50
CA CYS A 170 -22.28 16.24 7.98
C CYS A 170 -23.50 17.10 7.59
N ILE A 171 -23.40 18.41 7.69
CA ILE A 171 -24.48 19.33 7.31
C ILE A 171 -24.75 19.24 5.80
N LEU A 172 -23.69 19.26 4.99
CA LEU A 172 -23.81 19.10 3.54
C LEU A 172 -24.42 17.75 3.17
N CYS A 173 -24.03 16.68 3.86
CA CYS A 173 -24.63 15.37 3.70
C CYS A 173 -26.13 15.39 3.98
N GLN A 174 -26.57 16.03 5.07
CA GLN A 174 -27.99 16.18 5.39
C GLN A 174 -28.75 16.97 4.32
N ILE A 175 -28.19 18.09 3.84
CA ILE A 175 -28.80 18.90 2.76
C ILE A 175 -28.92 18.06 1.48
N ASN A 176 -27.89 17.30 1.13
CA ASN A 176 -27.90 16.42 -0.03
C ASN A 176 -28.95 15.30 0.10
N ILE A 177 -29.16 14.74 1.29
CA ILE A 177 -30.25 13.78 1.55
C ILE A 177 -31.60 14.45 1.32
N HIS A 178 -31.84 15.62 1.90
CA HIS A 178 -33.10 16.35 1.69
C HIS A 178 -33.37 16.63 0.22
N PHE A 179 -32.34 16.99 -0.53
CA PHE A 179 -32.45 17.18 -1.98
C PHE A 179 -32.86 15.90 -2.71
N GLU A 180 -32.20 14.77 -2.38
CA GLU A 180 -32.48 13.49 -3.04
C GLU A 180 -33.89 12.98 -2.79
N ILE A 181 -34.44 13.23 -1.58
CA ILE A 181 -35.79 12.79 -1.19
C ILE A 181 -36.84 13.83 -1.39
N PHE A 182 -36.52 15.02 -1.97
CA PHE A 182 -37.44 16.14 -2.05
C PHE A 182 -38.79 15.77 -2.68
N LYS A 183 -38.80 15.00 -3.78
CA LYS A 183 -40.01 14.52 -4.44
C LYS A 183 -40.86 13.61 -3.53
N LEU A 184 -40.24 12.83 -2.66
CA LEU A 184 -40.95 12.01 -1.68
C LEU A 184 -41.62 12.89 -0.62
N ILE A 185 -40.92 13.96 -0.19
CA ILE A 185 -41.49 14.94 0.76
C ILE A 185 -42.70 15.62 0.15
N GLU A 186 -42.62 16.07 -1.11
CA GLU A 186 -43.77 16.69 -1.81
C GLU A 186 -44.94 15.71 -1.84
N LYS A 187 -44.71 14.46 -2.18
CA LYS A 187 -45.75 13.41 -2.22
C LYS A 187 -46.41 13.17 -0.88
N ILE A 188 -45.64 13.15 0.21
CA ILE A 188 -46.17 12.97 1.57
C ILE A 188 -47.06 14.17 1.96
N LYS A 189 -46.63 15.41 1.57
CA LYS A 189 -47.36 16.66 1.89
C LYS A 189 -48.66 16.81 1.10
N GLU A 190 -48.92 16.03 0.07
CA GLU A 190 -50.26 15.94 -0.56
C GLU A 190 -51.36 15.53 0.43
N LYS A 191 -51.04 14.64 1.37
CA LYS A 191 -51.98 14.15 2.39
C LYS A 191 -51.75 14.79 3.77
N ASP A 192 -50.50 15.03 4.13
CA ASP A 192 -50.10 15.58 5.43
C ASP A 192 -49.28 16.86 5.22
N LYS A 193 -49.96 17.99 5.14
CA LYS A 193 -49.36 19.34 4.91
C LYS A 193 -48.34 19.72 6.00
N ASN A 194 -48.49 19.18 7.22
CA ASN A 194 -47.65 19.49 8.38
C ASN A 194 -46.53 18.48 8.60
N TYR A 195 -46.29 17.56 7.63
CA TYR A 195 -45.26 16.56 7.74
C TYR A 195 -43.88 17.17 8.04
N GLN A 196 -43.29 16.73 9.14
CA GLN A 196 -41.95 17.11 9.54
C GLN A 196 -40.97 16.04 9.07
N VAL A 197 -39.99 16.43 8.28
CA VAL A 197 -38.93 15.50 7.80
C VAL A 197 -38.02 15.14 8.96
N PRO A 198 -37.78 13.86 9.21
CA PRO A 198 -36.91 13.45 10.30
C PRO A 198 -35.43 13.78 10.02
N TRP A 199 -34.64 13.99 11.05
CA TRP A 199 -33.19 13.99 10.94
C TRP A 199 -32.67 12.59 10.58
N PHE A 200 -31.74 12.53 9.63
CA PHE A 200 -31.13 11.28 9.20
C PHE A 200 -29.92 10.92 10.09
N ASN A 201 -29.55 9.66 10.10
CA ASN A 201 -28.46 9.15 10.94
C ASN A 201 -27.06 9.56 10.44
N ILE A 202 -26.86 10.86 10.23
CA ILE A 202 -25.58 11.47 9.89
C ILE A 202 -25.03 12.11 11.16
N LYS A 203 -23.96 11.54 11.71
CA LYS A 203 -23.39 11.96 13.00
C LYS A 203 -22.06 12.64 12.80
N ASN A 204 -21.89 13.83 13.36
CA ASN A 204 -20.58 14.41 13.53
C ASN A 204 -19.91 13.76 14.75
N PHE A 205 -19.05 12.79 14.50
CA PHE A 205 -18.44 11.97 15.54
C PHE A 205 -17.08 11.42 15.08
N ASN A 206 -16.18 11.19 16.03
CA ASN A 206 -14.92 10.53 15.71
C ASN A 206 -15.13 9.01 15.63
N SER A 207 -15.05 8.46 14.43
CA SER A 207 -15.26 7.04 14.15
C SER A 207 -14.37 6.11 14.99
N LEU A 208 -13.18 6.56 15.42
CA LEU A 208 -12.30 5.79 16.30
C LEU A 208 -12.89 5.56 17.72
N ALA A 209 -13.90 6.32 18.09
CA ALA A 209 -14.58 6.18 19.39
C ALA A 209 -15.79 5.24 19.34
N ILE A 210 -16.12 4.66 18.21
CA ILE A 210 -17.20 3.68 18.05
C ILE A 210 -16.82 2.43 18.86
N LYS A 211 -17.74 2.01 19.73
CA LYS A 211 -17.61 0.82 20.58
C LYS A 211 -18.48 -0.35 20.10
N GLU A 212 -19.54 -0.03 19.39
CA GLU A 212 -20.48 -0.99 18.85
C GLU A 212 -19.79 -1.85 17.79
N THR A 213 -20.16 -3.12 17.70
CA THR A 213 -19.68 -4.07 16.70
C THR A 213 -20.85 -4.84 16.10
N GLU A 214 -20.68 -5.41 14.93
CA GLU A 214 -21.65 -6.33 14.29
C GLU A 214 -23.05 -5.75 14.08
N GLN A 215 -23.13 -4.46 13.73
CA GLN A 215 -24.38 -3.73 13.56
C GLN A 215 -24.85 -3.64 12.10
N TYR A 216 -23.93 -3.68 11.12
CA TYR A 216 -24.20 -3.30 9.75
C TYR A 216 -24.05 -4.47 8.77
N ASP A 217 -24.92 -4.49 7.76
CA ASP A 217 -24.84 -5.44 6.65
C ASP A 217 -23.82 -4.97 5.61
N TYR A 218 -23.67 -3.63 5.46
CA TYR A 218 -22.74 -3.00 4.53
C TYR A 218 -21.94 -1.88 5.20
N VAL A 219 -20.64 -1.89 4.98
CA VAL A 219 -19.73 -0.79 5.32
C VAL A 219 -19.05 -0.35 4.02
N VAL A 220 -19.28 0.89 3.61
CA VAL A 220 -18.75 1.44 2.36
C VAL A 220 -18.09 2.78 2.60
N GLY A 221 -17.20 3.21 1.72
CA GLY A 221 -16.59 4.53 1.86
C GLY A 221 -15.22 4.68 1.23
N ASN A 222 -14.67 5.88 1.44
CA ASN A 222 -13.30 6.26 1.14
C ASN A 222 -12.63 6.72 2.45
N PRO A 223 -11.91 5.83 3.17
CA PRO A 223 -11.28 6.20 4.43
C PRO A 223 -10.16 7.23 4.24
N PRO A 224 -9.83 8.05 5.25
CA PRO A 224 -8.78 9.07 5.14
C PRO A 224 -7.38 8.48 4.96
N TYR A 225 -6.55 9.08 4.07
CA TYR A 225 -5.19 8.64 3.73
C TYR A 225 -4.14 9.48 4.46
N LEU A 226 -4.05 9.34 5.78
CA LEU A 226 -3.04 10.01 6.60
C LEU A 226 -1.98 9.03 7.06
N PHE A 227 -0.71 9.38 6.87
CA PHE A 227 0.39 8.61 7.43
C PHE A 227 0.53 8.88 8.94
N ILE A 228 1.00 7.91 9.72
CA ILE A 228 1.09 8.02 11.20
C ILE A 228 1.72 9.33 11.69
N ARG A 229 2.73 9.86 11.00
CA ARG A 229 3.39 11.13 11.38
C ARG A 229 2.42 12.32 11.32
N ASP A 230 1.45 12.28 10.39
CA ASP A 230 0.52 13.37 10.08
C ASP A 230 -0.81 13.24 10.85
N ILE A 231 -1.05 12.12 11.52
CA ILE A 231 -2.22 11.89 12.39
C ILE A 231 -2.08 12.76 13.66
N PRO A 232 -3.12 13.51 14.06
CA PRO A 232 -3.12 14.30 15.30
C PRO A 232 -2.84 13.46 16.55
N THR A 233 -2.11 14.02 17.51
CA THR A 233 -1.68 13.32 18.73
C THR A 233 -2.86 12.75 19.52
N SER A 234 -3.98 13.47 19.62
CA SER A 234 -5.21 13.03 20.29
C SER A 234 -5.77 11.75 19.64
N GLN A 235 -5.79 11.70 18.31
CA GLN A 235 -6.26 10.54 17.56
C GLN A 235 -5.29 9.35 17.67
N LYS A 236 -3.96 9.59 17.68
CA LYS A 236 -2.96 8.54 17.98
C LYS A 236 -3.19 7.91 19.36
N GLN A 237 -3.52 8.72 20.35
CA GLN A 237 -3.85 8.22 21.69
C GLN A 237 -5.14 7.38 21.68
N MET A 238 -6.16 7.78 20.92
CA MET A 238 -7.39 6.99 20.76
C MET A 238 -7.11 5.65 20.08
N ILE A 239 -6.32 5.64 18.99
CA ILE A 239 -5.91 4.41 18.30
C ILE A 239 -5.14 3.49 19.26
N LYS A 240 -4.20 4.06 20.05
CA LYS A 240 -3.41 3.28 21.02
C LYS A 240 -4.26 2.70 22.17
N LYS A 241 -5.29 3.43 22.60
CA LYS A 241 -6.25 2.98 23.64
C LYS A 241 -7.34 2.05 23.07
N GLY A 242 -7.67 2.20 21.78
CA GLY A 242 -8.59 1.33 21.06
C GLY A 242 -7.95 -0.04 20.83
N ASN A 243 -8.73 -1.08 20.95
CA ASN A 243 -8.26 -2.46 20.76
C ASN A 243 -8.07 -2.78 19.26
N PHE A 244 -7.14 -2.04 18.59
CA PHE A 244 -6.79 -2.26 17.19
C PHE A 244 -5.58 -3.18 17.08
N GLN A 245 -5.64 -4.15 16.17
CA GLN A 245 -4.54 -5.09 15.88
C GLN A 245 -3.60 -4.56 14.79
N THR A 246 -4.07 -3.60 13.98
CA THR A 246 -3.35 -3.09 12.81
C THR A 246 -2.57 -1.81 13.07
N ASN A 247 -2.44 -1.39 14.32
CA ASN A 247 -1.77 -0.14 14.74
C ASN A 247 -0.30 -0.32 15.13
N ASP A 248 0.34 -1.43 14.75
CA ASP A 248 1.75 -1.67 15.07
C ASP A 248 2.70 -1.03 14.05
N GLY A 249 3.81 -0.48 14.54
CA GLY A 249 4.87 0.12 13.74
C GLY A 249 4.43 1.38 12.98
N GLN A 250 4.77 1.44 11.70
CA GLN A 250 4.40 2.53 10.78
C GLN A 250 3.13 2.17 10.02
N TYR A 251 2.02 2.78 10.35
CA TYR A 251 0.73 2.56 9.71
C TYR A 251 0.16 3.84 9.08
N ASP A 252 -0.76 3.69 8.14
CA ASP A 252 -1.61 4.76 7.62
C ASP A 252 -3.00 4.66 8.24
N TYR A 253 -3.70 5.79 8.27
CA TYR A 253 -4.99 5.91 8.93
C TYR A 253 -6.04 4.96 8.34
N TYR A 254 -6.04 4.77 7.01
CA TYR A 254 -6.98 3.86 6.34
C TYR A 254 -6.90 2.40 6.85
N GLN A 255 -5.74 1.98 7.41
CA GLN A 255 -5.58 0.63 7.97
C GLN A 255 -6.50 0.43 9.17
N ILE A 256 -6.56 1.44 10.04
CA ILE A 256 -7.43 1.43 11.22
C ILE A 256 -8.90 1.44 10.80
N PHE A 257 -9.24 2.19 9.74
CA PHE A 257 -10.61 2.25 9.21
C PHE A 257 -11.05 0.94 8.56
N ILE A 258 -10.14 0.19 7.90
CA ILE A 258 -10.46 -1.17 7.41
C ILE A 258 -10.77 -2.11 8.57
N GLU A 259 -9.92 -2.12 9.61
CA GLU A 259 -10.17 -2.96 10.79
C GLU A 259 -11.48 -2.58 11.48
N LEU A 260 -11.73 -1.29 11.68
CA LEU A 260 -12.97 -0.79 12.26
C LEU A 260 -14.20 -1.20 11.43
N GLY A 261 -14.12 -0.99 10.11
CA GLY A 261 -15.18 -1.39 9.18
C GLY A 261 -15.51 -2.88 9.27
N ILE A 262 -14.52 -3.75 9.33
CA ILE A 262 -14.72 -5.20 9.51
C ILE A 262 -15.34 -5.52 10.88
N LYS A 263 -14.94 -4.82 11.95
CA LYS A 263 -15.55 -4.98 13.29
C LYS A 263 -17.02 -4.60 13.29
N LEU A 264 -17.40 -3.56 12.57
CA LEU A 264 -18.79 -3.07 12.48
C LEU A 264 -19.71 -4.00 11.69
N LEU A 265 -19.18 -4.81 10.79
CA LEU A 265 -19.97 -5.74 9.99
C LEU A 265 -20.56 -6.86 10.83
N LYS A 266 -21.82 -7.20 10.54
CA LYS A 266 -22.43 -8.47 10.92
C LYS A 266 -21.69 -9.63 10.23
N ARG A 267 -21.91 -10.86 10.70
CA ARG A 267 -21.47 -12.06 9.98
C ARG A 267 -22.04 -12.07 8.56
N LYS A 268 -21.20 -12.35 7.55
CA LYS A 268 -21.50 -12.25 6.12
C LYS A 268 -21.81 -10.84 5.61
N GLY A 269 -21.62 -9.82 6.44
CA GLY A 269 -21.67 -8.43 6.00
C GLY A 269 -20.53 -8.09 5.06
N MET A 270 -20.73 -7.08 4.22
CA MET A 270 -19.83 -6.72 3.13
C MET A 270 -19.17 -5.35 3.38
N LEU A 271 -17.85 -5.28 3.21
CA LEU A 271 -17.09 -4.03 3.19
C LEU A 271 -16.64 -3.72 1.75
N GLY A 272 -16.86 -2.49 1.31
CA GLY A 272 -16.35 -1.97 0.04
C GLY A 272 -15.65 -0.64 0.22
N TYR A 273 -14.33 -0.63 0.09
CA TYR A 273 -13.52 0.58 0.24
C TYR A 273 -12.63 0.83 -0.97
N ILE A 274 -12.41 2.12 -1.27
CA ILE A 274 -11.29 2.56 -2.11
C ILE A 274 -10.12 2.91 -1.19
N VAL A 275 -8.93 2.37 -1.47
CA VAL A 275 -7.73 2.55 -0.63
C VAL A 275 -6.46 2.61 -1.48
N PRO A 276 -5.33 3.13 -0.97
CA PRO A 276 -4.06 3.12 -1.68
C PRO A 276 -3.58 1.71 -2.04
N ASP A 277 -2.98 1.56 -3.23
CA ASP A 277 -2.37 0.31 -3.70
C ASP A 277 -1.18 -0.16 -2.84
N SER A 278 -0.65 0.71 -2.00
CA SER A 278 0.37 0.39 -1.00
C SER A 278 -0.05 -0.76 -0.07
N LEU A 279 -1.35 -0.98 0.11
CA LEU A 279 -1.89 -2.14 0.82
C LEU A 279 -1.40 -3.46 0.23
N LEU A 280 -1.21 -3.55 -1.08
CA LEU A 280 -0.96 -4.81 -1.78
C LEU A 280 0.33 -5.50 -1.34
N VAL A 281 1.44 -4.75 -1.23
CA VAL A 281 2.76 -5.37 -1.09
C VAL A 281 3.70 -4.75 -0.04
N LEU A 282 3.42 -3.54 0.47
CA LEU A 282 4.34 -2.90 1.41
C LEU A 282 4.47 -3.71 2.71
N SER A 283 5.71 -3.85 3.20
CA SER A 283 6.02 -4.65 4.40
C SER A 283 5.31 -4.14 5.66
N ASN A 284 5.24 -2.82 5.83
CA ASN A 284 4.54 -2.20 6.95
C ASN A 284 2.98 -2.29 6.87
N ARG A 285 2.45 -3.00 5.87
CA ARG A 285 1.02 -3.36 5.72
C ARG A 285 0.76 -4.84 5.97
N SER A 286 1.78 -5.63 6.30
CA SER A 286 1.66 -7.08 6.48
C SER A 286 0.66 -7.45 7.57
N ILE A 287 0.65 -6.73 8.69
CA ILE A 287 -0.29 -6.98 9.80
C ILE A 287 -1.74 -6.78 9.34
N LEU A 288 -2.03 -5.71 8.60
CA LEU A 288 -3.37 -5.48 8.05
C LEU A 288 -3.76 -6.59 7.06
N ARG A 289 -2.87 -6.97 6.13
CA ARG A 289 -3.18 -8.05 5.18
C ARG A 289 -3.44 -9.39 5.89
N LYS A 290 -2.67 -9.69 6.93
CA LYS A 290 -2.89 -10.86 7.79
C LYS A 290 -4.23 -10.77 8.51
N TYR A 291 -4.59 -9.59 9.03
CA TYR A 291 -5.89 -9.35 9.66
C TYR A 291 -7.05 -9.59 8.68
N ILE A 292 -6.98 -9.01 7.48
CA ILE A 292 -7.96 -9.21 6.40
C ILE A 292 -8.08 -10.71 6.06
N TYR A 293 -6.96 -11.40 5.83
CA TYR A 293 -6.95 -12.83 5.52
C TYR A 293 -7.62 -13.67 6.62
N ASN A 294 -7.39 -13.34 7.88
CA ASN A 294 -7.88 -14.09 9.02
C ASN A 294 -9.35 -13.81 9.40
N THR A 295 -9.93 -12.72 8.90
CA THR A 295 -11.26 -12.26 9.32
C THR A 295 -12.28 -12.19 8.18
N THR A 296 -11.83 -12.30 6.91
CA THR A 296 -12.70 -12.08 5.77
C THR A 296 -12.47 -13.07 4.63
N LYS A 297 -13.50 -13.30 3.82
CA LYS A 297 -13.35 -13.71 2.43
C LYS A 297 -13.06 -12.45 1.60
N ILE A 298 -11.95 -12.44 0.90
CA ILE A 298 -11.64 -11.37 -0.05
C ILE A 298 -12.41 -11.66 -1.33
N ARG A 299 -13.46 -10.88 -1.60
CA ARG A 299 -14.33 -11.09 -2.75
C ARG A 299 -13.71 -10.53 -4.02
N GLU A 300 -13.21 -9.30 -3.93
CA GLU A 300 -12.60 -8.66 -5.10
C GLU A 300 -11.48 -7.68 -4.69
N ILE A 301 -10.44 -7.62 -5.52
CA ILE A 301 -9.43 -6.55 -5.54
C ILE A 301 -9.41 -5.98 -6.95
N TYR A 302 -9.84 -4.73 -7.12
CA TYR A 302 -9.82 -4.04 -8.39
C TYR A 302 -8.77 -2.92 -8.37
N ASN A 303 -7.76 -3.05 -9.22
CA ASN A 303 -6.75 -2.00 -9.42
C ASN A 303 -7.27 -0.96 -10.41
N ILE A 304 -7.64 0.20 -9.90
CA ILE A 304 -8.19 1.30 -10.70
C ILE A 304 -7.13 2.32 -11.14
N GLY A 305 -5.88 2.14 -10.71
CA GLY A 305 -4.79 3.09 -10.98
C GLY A 305 -4.95 4.43 -10.22
N PRO A 306 -4.26 5.50 -10.68
CA PRO A 306 -4.37 6.82 -10.06
C PRO A 306 -5.75 7.44 -10.36
N GLN A 307 -6.46 7.82 -9.30
CA GLN A 307 -7.80 8.43 -9.38
C GLN A 307 -7.82 9.88 -8.88
N PHE A 308 -6.79 10.31 -8.17
CA PHE A 308 -6.68 11.63 -7.58
C PHE A 308 -5.51 12.39 -8.19
N GLU A 309 -5.68 13.69 -8.47
CA GLU A 309 -4.66 14.51 -9.13
C GLU A 309 -3.55 14.95 -8.17
N ASP A 310 -3.87 15.18 -6.89
CA ASP A 310 -2.88 15.61 -5.90
C ASP A 310 -3.23 15.08 -4.47
N PRO A 311 -2.38 14.23 -3.88
CA PRO A 311 -1.22 13.56 -4.49
C PRO A 311 -1.64 12.45 -5.47
N VAL A 312 -0.84 12.23 -6.50
CA VAL A 312 -1.05 11.11 -7.43
C VAL A 312 -0.79 9.79 -6.68
N VAL A 313 -1.85 9.22 -6.14
CA VAL A 313 -1.84 7.93 -5.46
C VAL A 313 -2.57 6.91 -6.32
N SER A 314 -1.92 5.79 -6.61
CA SER A 314 -2.59 4.67 -7.25
C SER A 314 -3.49 3.97 -6.23
N ASN A 315 -4.71 3.68 -6.63
CA ASN A 315 -5.75 3.16 -5.76
C ASN A 315 -6.26 1.79 -6.21
N ILE A 316 -6.79 1.07 -5.24
CA ILE A 316 -7.53 -0.17 -5.44
C ILE A 316 -8.90 -0.05 -4.78
N ILE A 317 -9.86 -0.78 -5.32
CA ILE A 317 -11.10 -1.10 -4.62
C ILE A 317 -10.90 -2.48 -4.00
N ILE A 318 -11.24 -2.60 -2.71
CA ILE A 318 -11.23 -3.86 -1.98
C ILE A 318 -12.65 -4.19 -1.51
N VAL A 319 -13.11 -5.41 -1.82
CA VAL A 319 -14.42 -5.93 -1.41
C VAL A 319 -14.21 -7.15 -0.52
N LEU A 320 -14.67 -7.05 0.72
CA LEU A 320 -14.47 -8.05 1.76
C LEU A 320 -15.82 -8.52 2.33
N GLU A 321 -15.96 -9.82 2.58
CA GLU A 321 -17.07 -10.39 3.32
C GLU A 321 -16.58 -10.89 4.68
N LYS A 322 -17.20 -10.44 5.77
CA LYS A 322 -16.84 -10.91 7.12
C LYS A 322 -17.12 -12.39 7.29
N GLU A 323 -16.09 -13.18 7.56
CA GLU A 323 -16.18 -14.62 7.72
C GLU A 323 -15.21 -15.14 8.78
N SER A 324 -15.75 -15.71 9.84
CA SER A 324 -14.97 -16.28 10.95
C SER A 324 -14.46 -17.69 10.69
N ASN A 325 -15.14 -18.46 9.81
CA ASN A 325 -14.78 -19.83 9.53
C ASN A 325 -13.56 -19.92 8.58
N ILE A 326 -12.46 -20.53 9.07
CA ILE A 326 -11.20 -20.65 8.32
C ILE A 326 -11.36 -21.47 7.04
N GLN A 327 -12.11 -22.58 7.08
CA GLN A 327 -12.30 -23.45 5.91
C GLN A 327 -13.02 -22.72 4.79
N GLN A 328 -14.02 -21.89 5.14
CA GLN A 328 -14.74 -21.09 4.15
C GLN A 328 -13.88 -19.95 3.57
N ARG A 329 -12.96 -19.38 4.36
CA ARG A 329 -12.01 -18.38 3.85
C ARG A 329 -10.97 -19.01 2.92
N GLU A 330 -10.42 -20.17 3.29
CA GLU A 330 -9.39 -20.86 2.48
C GLU A 330 -9.95 -21.45 1.18
N SER A 331 -11.23 -21.84 1.16
CA SER A 331 -11.90 -22.30 -0.06
C SER A 331 -12.40 -21.17 -0.96
N ASN A 332 -12.23 -19.91 -0.54
CA ASN A 332 -12.65 -18.76 -1.32
C ASN A 332 -11.71 -18.49 -2.50
N ASN A 333 -12.30 -18.23 -3.67
CA ASN A 333 -11.59 -17.64 -4.80
C ASN A 333 -11.83 -16.14 -4.78
N LEU A 334 -10.75 -15.38 -4.80
CA LEU A 334 -10.82 -13.93 -4.91
C LEU A 334 -10.71 -13.50 -6.37
N LYS A 335 -11.57 -12.57 -6.76
CA LYS A 335 -11.57 -11.96 -8.09
C LYS A 335 -10.56 -10.80 -8.10
N ILE A 336 -9.69 -10.78 -9.10
CA ILE A 336 -8.76 -9.69 -9.35
C ILE A 336 -9.14 -9.03 -10.67
N LYS A 337 -9.34 -7.72 -10.65
CA LYS A 337 -9.55 -6.91 -11.84
C LYS A 337 -8.42 -5.89 -11.97
N LEU A 338 -7.80 -5.83 -13.14
CA LEU A 338 -6.71 -4.91 -13.44
C LEU A 338 -7.21 -3.67 -14.18
N SER A 339 -6.43 -2.62 -14.20
CA SER A 339 -6.76 -1.35 -14.86
C SER A 339 -6.97 -1.45 -16.38
N ASN A 340 -6.45 -2.50 -17.02
CA ASN A 340 -6.68 -2.82 -18.43
C ASN A 340 -7.96 -3.65 -18.67
N ASN A 341 -8.85 -3.77 -17.66
CA ASN A 341 -10.06 -4.60 -17.62
C ASN A 341 -9.82 -6.13 -17.66
N GLU A 342 -8.59 -6.58 -17.59
CA GLU A 342 -8.29 -8.00 -17.40
C GLU A 342 -8.81 -8.47 -16.05
N THR A 343 -9.48 -9.63 -16.04
CA THR A 343 -10.05 -10.23 -14.82
C THR A 343 -9.53 -11.65 -14.67
N LYS A 344 -9.14 -12.02 -13.45
CA LYS A 344 -8.73 -13.37 -13.10
C LYS A 344 -9.20 -13.73 -11.70
N GLU A 345 -9.18 -15.01 -11.40
CA GLU A 345 -9.47 -15.53 -10.06
C GLU A 345 -8.27 -16.28 -9.51
N ILE A 346 -8.00 -16.11 -8.23
CA ILE A 346 -6.97 -16.89 -7.51
C ILE A 346 -7.53 -17.41 -6.21
N SER A 347 -7.07 -18.57 -5.76
CA SER A 347 -7.42 -19.07 -4.43
C SER A 347 -6.89 -18.15 -3.33
N GLN A 348 -7.73 -17.78 -2.38
CA GLN A 348 -7.32 -16.98 -1.22
C GLN A 348 -6.21 -17.66 -0.41
N LYS A 349 -6.20 -18.98 -0.34
CA LYS A 349 -5.20 -19.78 0.38
C LYS A 349 -3.77 -19.49 -0.09
N ILE A 350 -3.56 -19.12 -1.35
CA ILE A 350 -2.23 -18.83 -1.89
C ILE A 350 -1.58 -17.62 -1.22
N LEU A 351 -2.37 -16.68 -0.71
CA LEU A 351 -1.86 -15.49 -0.04
C LEU A 351 -1.03 -15.82 1.21
N PHE A 352 -1.32 -16.93 1.88
CA PHE A 352 -0.53 -17.42 3.00
C PHE A 352 0.91 -17.77 2.57
N LYS A 353 1.08 -18.44 1.41
CA LYS A 353 2.39 -18.76 0.83
C LYS A 353 3.20 -17.50 0.47
N TRP A 354 2.52 -16.42 0.12
CA TRP A 354 3.15 -15.15 -0.27
C TRP A 354 3.34 -14.18 0.91
N ASP A 355 3.33 -14.66 2.14
CA ASP A 355 3.40 -13.83 3.34
C ASP A 355 2.32 -12.74 3.34
N TYR A 356 1.10 -13.17 2.99
CA TYR A 356 -0.10 -12.35 2.87
C TYR A 356 -0.01 -11.19 1.85
N LYS A 357 0.97 -11.17 0.95
CA LYS A 357 1.02 -10.17 -0.13
C LYS A 357 -0.09 -10.41 -1.15
N PHE A 358 -0.67 -9.32 -1.62
CA PHE A 358 -1.68 -9.36 -2.67
C PHE A 358 -1.00 -9.11 -4.03
N LEU A 359 -0.38 -10.16 -4.59
CA LEU A 359 0.40 -10.09 -5.84
C LEU A 359 -0.53 -10.15 -7.05
N ILE A 360 -1.38 -9.14 -7.19
CA ILE A 360 -2.46 -9.09 -8.19
C ILE A 360 -1.97 -9.06 -9.65
N HIS A 361 -0.71 -8.71 -9.88
CA HIS A 361 -0.10 -8.59 -11.22
C HIS A 361 0.48 -9.90 -11.76
N LEU A 362 0.53 -10.96 -10.93
CA LEU A 362 1.08 -12.25 -11.37
C LEU A 362 0.12 -12.94 -12.35
N SER A 363 0.66 -13.42 -13.48
CA SER A 363 -0.07 -14.32 -14.37
C SER A 363 -0.12 -15.75 -13.81
N GLU A 364 -0.84 -16.66 -14.45
CA GLU A 364 -0.87 -18.07 -14.04
C GLU A 364 0.51 -18.72 -14.17
N GLU A 365 1.25 -18.37 -15.23
CA GLU A 365 2.63 -18.82 -15.42
C GLU A 365 3.55 -18.31 -14.32
N ASP A 366 3.42 -17.02 -13.92
CA ASP A 366 4.17 -16.45 -12.82
C ASP A 366 3.91 -17.21 -11.53
N ILE A 367 2.64 -17.49 -11.23
CA ILE A 367 2.22 -18.25 -10.04
C ILE A 367 2.82 -19.67 -10.05
N TYR A 368 2.77 -20.34 -11.22
CA TYR A 368 3.38 -21.66 -11.37
C TYR A 368 4.88 -21.62 -11.09
N ILE A 369 5.62 -20.71 -11.71
CA ILE A 369 7.08 -20.59 -11.56
C ILE A 369 7.44 -20.31 -10.10
N ILE A 370 6.76 -19.36 -9.45
CA ILE A 370 7.02 -19.00 -8.06
C ILE A 370 6.76 -20.20 -7.13
N ASN A 371 5.60 -20.87 -7.29
CA ASN A 371 5.28 -22.05 -6.49
C ASN A 371 6.28 -23.19 -6.73
N HIS A 372 6.67 -23.42 -8.00
CA HIS A 372 7.70 -24.43 -8.33
C HIS A 372 9.02 -24.17 -7.60
N LEU A 373 9.43 -22.90 -7.52
CA LEU A 373 10.66 -22.50 -6.83
C LEU A 373 10.51 -22.60 -5.30
N ASP A 374 9.39 -22.12 -4.77
CA ASP A 374 9.15 -22.03 -3.33
C ASP A 374 8.90 -23.40 -2.66
N ASP A 375 8.23 -24.31 -3.38
CA ASP A 375 7.86 -25.62 -2.85
C ASP A 375 9.00 -26.65 -2.97
N ARG A 376 10.00 -26.42 -3.84
CA ARG A 376 11.05 -27.42 -4.15
C ARG A 376 12.44 -27.06 -3.65
N PHE A 377 12.71 -25.78 -3.41
CA PHE A 377 14.04 -25.32 -3.07
C PHE A 377 14.07 -24.55 -1.74
N PRO A 378 15.03 -24.85 -0.84
CA PRO A 378 15.15 -24.15 0.42
C PRO A 378 15.46 -22.67 0.18
N LYS A 379 14.94 -21.82 1.06
CA LYS A 379 15.31 -20.40 1.09
C LYS A 379 16.72 -20.24 1.64
N LEU A 380 17.43 -19.20 1.18
CA LEU A 380 18.77 -18.89 1.70
C LEU A 380 18.81 -18.78 3.23
N LYS A 381 17.77 -18.20 3.84
CA LYS A 381 17.62 -18.10 5.31
C LYS A 381 17.59 -19.46 6.01
N GLU A 382 17.07 -20.49 5.35
CA GLU A 382 17.01 -21.84 5.88
C GLU A 382 18.37 -22.51 5.83
N LEU A 383 19.12 -22.29 4.74
CA LEU A 383 20.50 -22.77 4.61
C LEU A 383 21.44 -22.10 5.62
N ILE A 384 21.26 -20.77 5.87
CA ILE A 384 22.03 -20.03 6.89
C ILE A 384 21.83 -20.61 8.31
N LYS A 385 20.68 -21.26 8.56
CA LYS A 385 20.34 -21.83 9.87
C LYS A 385 20.73 -23.31 10.02
N LYS A 386 21.11 -23.98 8.95
CA LYS A 386 21.53 -25.41 9.00
C LYS A 386 22.94 -25.52 9.52
N ASP A 387 23.16 -26.43 10.45
CA ASP A 387 24.47 -26.67 11.10
C ASP A 387 25.54 -27.13 10.12
N ASP A 388 25.16 -27.83 9.05
CA ASP A 388 26.09 -28.34 8.03
C ASP A 388 26.61 -27.23 7.08
N PHE A 389 26.04 -26.03 7.12
CA PHE A 389 26.41 -24.90 6.27
C PHE A 389 26.85 -23.70 7.09
N ASN A 390 28.08 -23.28 6.90
CA ASN A 390 28.54 -22.00 7.46
C ASN A 390 28.43 -20.91 6.40
N ILE A 391 27.28 -20.17 6.40
CA ILE A 391 26.99 -19.11 5.44
C ILE A 391 26.84 -17.80 6.16
N LEU A 392 27.64 -16.82 5.81
CA LEU A 392 27.61 -15.47 6.36
C LEU A 392 26.96 -14.51 5.36
N LEU A 393 26.00 -13.71 5.82
CA LEU A 393 25.38 -12.63 5.05
C LEU A 393 25.34 -11.36 5.91
N ARG A 394 26.11 -10.34 5.51
CA ARG A 394 26.27 -9.08 6.27
C ARG A 394 26.18 -7.88 5.34
N ARG A 395 25.70 -6.77 5.86
CA ARG A 395 25.77 -5.46 5.20
C ARG A 395 27.17 -4.87 5.38
N GLY A 396 27.68 -4.14 4.39
CA GLY A 396 28.97 -3.44 4.50
C GLY A 396 28.97 -2.35 5.57
N ILE A 397 30.08 -1.63 5.69
CA ILE A 397 30.33 -0.61 6.72
C ILE A 397 29.40 0.57 6.53
N GLU A 398 28.87 1.12 7.61
CA GLU A 398 28.02 2.30 7.57
C GLU A 398 28.88 3.57 7.54
N LEU A 399 28.81 4.28 6.40
CA LEU A 399 29.57 5.50 6.11
C LEU A 399 28.69 6.49 5.35
N THR A 400 29.11 7.76 5.27
CA THR A 400 28.53 8.69 4.30
C THR A 400 28.90 8.25 2.87
N LYS A 401 28.28 8.88 1.87
CA LYS A 401 28.64 8.64 0.46
C LYS A 401 30.10 8.98 0.14
N ARG A 402 30.71 9.89 0.93
CA ARG A 402 32.10 10.34 0.79
C ARG A 402 33.08 9.53 1.63
N GLY A 403 32.60 8.53 2.38
CA GLY A 403 33.46 7.75 3.27
C GLY A 403 33.88 8.51 4.53
N GLU A 404 33.00 9.38 5.05
CA GLU A 404 33.24 10.23 6.21
C GLU A 404 32.65 9.64 7.46
N VAL A 405 33.29 9.92 8.61
CA VAL A 405 32.88 9.58 9.95
C VAL A 405 33.08 10.79 10.86
N ILE A 406 32.47 10.81 12.04
CA ILE A 406 32.61 11.90 13.00
C ILE A 406 33.14 11.39 14.35
N LEU A 407 34.11 12.09 14.94
CA LEU A 407 34.63 11.78 16.25
C LEU A 407 33.79 12.43 17.36
N CYS A 408 33.39 11.65 18.35
CA CYS A 408 32.87 12.17 19.60
C CYS A 408 34.02 12.39 20.59
N GLU A 409 34.26 13.63 20.99
CA GLU A 409 35.35 13.99 21.90
C GLU A 409 35.15 13.39 23.30
N ASN A 410 33.92 13.23 23.75
CA ASN A 410 33.60 12.64 25.03
C ASN A 410 33.81 11.10 25.04
N CYS A 411 33.27 10.39 24.08
CA CYS A 411 33.39 8.94 24.00
C CYS A 411 34.77 8.49 23.46
N LYS A 412 35.52 9.39 22.81
CA LYS A 412 36.76 9.09 22.06
C LYS A 412 36.54 7.98 21.00
N LYS A 413 35.36 7.98 20.38
CA LYS A 413 34.95 7.02 19.37
C LYS A 413 34.43 7.73 18.12
N TYR A 414 34.63 7.08 16.97
CA TYR A 414 34.08 7.52 15.68
C TYR A 414 32.72 6.87 15.43
N PHE A 415 31.83 7.62 14.80
CA PHE A 415 30.49 7.19 14.44
C PHE A 415 30.18 7.54 12.98
N PRO A 416 29.29 6.80 12.31
CA PRO A 416 28.65 7.29 11.10
C PRO A 416 27.95 8.63 11.39
N ILE A 417 28.03 9.59 10.49
CA ILE A 417 27.43 10.92 10.68
C ILE A 417 25.89 10.79 10.81
N PRO A 418 25.30 11.22 11.93
CA PRO A 418 23.85 11.18 12.15
C PRO A 418 23.09 12.03 11.12
N LYS A 419 21.91 11.56 10.67
CA LYS A 419 21.15 12.20 9.58
C LYS A 419 20.21 13.32 10.04
N LYS A 420 19.81 13.37 11.31
CA LYS A 420 18.79 14.32 11.81
C LYS A 420 19.40 15.36 12.73
N GLU A 421 19.97 14.92 13.82
CA GLU A 421 20.62 15.78 14.82
C GLU A 421 22.05 15.30 14.99
N LEU A 422 23.00 16.23 15.05
CA LEU A 422 24.42 15.93 15.19
C LEU A 422 24.75 15.58 16.66
N ASN A 423 24.06 14.58 17.20
CA ASN A 423 24.27 14.10 18.56
C ASN A 423 24.93 12.72 18.56
N CYS A 424 25.82 12.50 19.53
CA CYS A 424 26.50 11.24 19.70
C CYS A 424 25.51 10.11 20.03
N PRO A 425 25.53 8.98 19.30
CA PRO A 425 24.61 7.86 19.56
C PRO A 425 24.79 7.18 20.93
N GLU A 426 25.96 7.31 21.57
CA GLU A 426 26.24 6.71 22.87
C GLU A 426 25.97 7.65 24.03
N CYS A 427 26.48 8.91 24.00
CA CYS A 427 26.40 9.84 25.13
C CYS A 427 25.45 11.01 24.93
N ASN A 428 24.81 11.10 23.78
CA ASN A 428 23.85 12.13 23.39
C ASN A 428 24.38 13.58 23.38
N GLN A 429 25.70 13.78 23.51
CA GLN A 429 26.30 15.12 23.38
C GLN A 429 26.31 15.57 21.91
N SER A 430 26.20 16.88 21.70
CA SER A 430 26.35 17.49 20.38
C SER A 430 27.73 17.21 19.82
N LEU A 431 27.79 16.79 18.56
CA LEU A 431 29.02 16.53 17.83
C LEU A 431 29.44 17.80 17.08
N ASN A 432 30.75 18.08 17.02
CA ASN A 432 31.30 19.20 16.24
C ASN A 432 31.58 18.75 14.82
N GLU A 433 31.10 19.51 13.81
CA GLU A 433 31.36 19.25 12.41
C GLU A 433 32.85 19.28 12.02
N GLU A 434 33.67 20.06 12.77
CA GLU A 434 35.10 20.09 12.56
C GLU A 434 35.80 18.74 12.84
N ASN A 435 35.14 17.86 13.59
CA ASN A 435 35.61 16.52 13.89
C ASN A 435 35.19 15.45 12.84
N ILE A 436 34.71 15.91 11.67
CA ILE A 436 34.43 15.03 10.54
C ILE A 436 35.75 14.67 9.85
N GLU A 437 35.95 13.38 9.66
CA GLU A 437 37.14 12.85 8.99
C GLU A 437 36.74 11.92 7.85
N ARG A 438 37.40 12.09 6.69
CA ARG A 438 37.27 11.16 5.57
C ARG A 438 38.24 9.99 5.78
N ILE A 439 37.70 8.79 5.94
CA ILE A 439 38.46 7.55 6.17
C ILE A 439 38.56 6.66 4.92
N VAL A 440 37.87 7.02 3.83
CA VAL A 440 38.01 6.35 2.51
C VAL A 440 38.77 7.29 1.59
N LEU A 441 39.98 6.89 1.19
CA LEU A 441 40.94 7.67 0.42
C LEU A 441 41.17 7.05 -0.94
N ASP A 442 41.37 7.88 -1.97
CA ASP A 442 41.59 7.44 -3.34
C ASP A 442 43.03 6.89 -3.56
N SER A 443 44.00 7.38 -2.75
CA SER A 443 45.37 6.90 -2.72
C SER A 443 45.96 7.03 -1.34
N ILE A 444 46.95 6.19 -1.01
CA ILE A 444 47.71 6.24 0.22
C ILE A 444 49.06 6.91 -0.14
N GLN A 445 49.33 8.07 0.48
CA GLN A 445 50.61 8.77 0.34
C GLN A 445 51.18 8.98 1.74
N ASN A 446 52.39 8.47 1.97
CA ASN A 446 53.16 8.67 3.23
C ASN A 446 52.47 8.23 4.52
N GLU A 447 51.54 7.30 4.48
CA GLU A 447 50.87 6.75 5.68
C GLU A 447 51.25 5.27 5.90
N ASP A 448 51.04 4.80 7.12
CA ASP A 448 51.27 3.39 7.49
C ASP A 448 50.26 2.47 6.77
N GLU A 449 50.71 1.77 5.74
CA GLU A 449 49.89 0.88 4.91
C GLU A 449 49.14 -0.21 5.73
N ASN A 450 49.63 -0.56 6.91
CA ASN A 450 48.96 -1.55 7.77
C ASN A 450 47.60 -1.06 8.29
N LYS A 451 47.41 0.27 8.38
CA LYS A 451 46.16 0.88 8.83
C LYS A 451 45.09 0.94 7.74
N PHE A 452 45.42 0.57 6.50
CA PHE A 452 44.52 0.64 5.37
C PHE A 452 44.21 -0.74 4.79
N LYS A 453 43.00 -0.88 4.29
CA LYS A 453 42.58 -2.03 3.48
C LYS A 453 41.93 -1.56 2.21
N LEU A 454 41.95 -2.40 1.18
CA LEU A 454 41.27 -2.13 -0.08
C LEU A 454 39.77 -1.90 0.18
N PHE A 455 39.18 -0.95 -0.53
CA PHE A 455 37.77 -0.61 -0.42
C PHE A 455 37.14 -0.57 -1.81
N ILE A 456 36.02 -1.28 -2.00
CA ILE A 456 35.30 -1.33 -3.28
C ILE A 456 34.18 -0.30 -3.25
N ASN A 457 34.26 0.69 -4.15
CA ASN A 457 33.28 1.76 -4.31
C ASN A 457 32.12 1.37 -5.22
N SER A 458 32.41 0.65 -6.32
CA SER A 458 31.39 0.23 -7.28
C SER A 458 31.68 -1.15 -7.86
N ILE A 459 30.59 -1.82 -8.27
CA ILE A 459 30.63 -3.09 -8.97
C ILE A 459 29.69 -3.10 -10.17
N ASN A 460 30.04 -3.87 -11.16
CA ASN A 460 29.15 -4.40 -12.20
C ASN A 460 28.97 -5.91 -11.97
N ARG A 461 28.08 -6.52 -12.74
CA ARG A 461 27.92 -7.98 -12.71
C ARG A 461 29.25 -8.63 -13.08
N TYR A 462 29.71 -9.55 -12.22
CA TYR A 462 31.00 -10.27 -12.30
C TYR A 462 32.26 -9.42 -12.18
N ARG A 463 32.19 -8.12 -11.85
CA ARG A 463 33.37 -7.24 -11.78
C ARG A 463 33.28 -6.21 -10.67
N ALA A 464 34.37 -6.01 -9.95
CA ALA A 464 34.60 -4.80 -9.17
C ALA A 464 35.22 -3.73 -10.10
N LYS A 465 34.76 -2.46 -9.98
CA LYS A 465 35.15 -1.39 -10.91
C LYS A 465 36.09 -0.35 -10.32
N GLU A 466 35.70 0.17 -9.16
CA GLU A 466 36.38 1.31 -8.56
C GLU A 466 36.88 0.92 -7.18
N TYR A 467 38.12 1.22 -6.95
CA TYR A 467 38.81 0.88 -5.70
C TYR A 467 39.31 2.16 -5.03
N SER A 468 39.29 2.15 -3.71
CA SER A 468 39.90 3.12 -2.81
C SER A 468 40.54 2.38 -1.63
N PHE A 469 41.00 3.10 -0.64
CA PHE A 469 41.57 2.55 0.58
C PHE A 469 40.79 3.07 1.77
N ILE A 470 40.46 2.20 2.73
CA ILE A 470 39.75 2.55 3.95
C ILE A 470 40.66 2.37 5.17
N ARG A 471 40.70 3.40 6.04
CA ARG A 471 41.33 3.28 7.35
C ARG A 471 40.55 2.35 8.26
N ILE A 472 41.21 1.41 8.92
CA ILE A 472 40.59 0.40 9.78
C ILE A 472 40.95 0.58 11.28
N ASP A 473 41.74 1.59 11.63
CA ASP A 473 42.17 1.89 12.99
C ASP A 473 41.21 2.81 13.77
N LYS A 474 40.06 3.21 13.20
CA LYS A 474 39.13 4.14 13.81
C LYS A 474 38.24 3.44 14.83
N LYS A 475 38.51 3.67 16.11
CA LYS A 475 37.75 3.08 17.24
C LYS A 475 36.28 3.56 17.21
N GLY A 476 35.35 2.63 17.28
CA GLY A 476 33.90 2.88 17.27
C GLY A 476 33.24 2.61 15.91
N ILE A 477 33.99 2.57 14.83
CA ILE A 477 33.49 2.13 13.54
C ILE A 477 33.39 0.59 13.55
N ASN A 478 32.21 0.09 13.20
CA ASN A 478 31.98 -1.33 13.12
C ASN A 478 32.49 -1.88 11.77
N TYR A 479 33.77 -2.21 11.71
CA TYR A 479 34.37 -2.88 10.56
C TYR A 479 33.93 -4.35 10.43
N LYS A 480 33.21 -4.86 11.42
CA LYS A 480 32.77 -6.26 11.55
C LYS A 480 33.97 -7.23 11.62
N ASP A 481 33.66 -8.50 11.51
CA ASP A 481 34.69 -9.50 11.36
C ASP A 481 35.29 -9.38 9.95
N LEU A 482 36.59 -9.11 9.88
CA LEU A 482 37.31 -8.94 8.60
C LEU A 482 37.26 -10.20 7.73
N GLU A 483 37.03 -11.34 8.33
CA GLU A 483 36.93 -12.61 7.61
C GLU A 483 35.85 -12.62 6.54
N ILE A 484 34.74 -11.92 6.78
CA ILE A 484 33.66 -11.85 5.79
C ILE A 484 34.06 -11.08 4.53
N TYR A 485 35.11 -10.25 4.56
CA TYR A 485 35.52 -9.39 3.47
C TYR A 485 36.55 -10.01 2.53
N GLN A 486 36.77 -11.32 2.64
CA GLN A 486 37.64 -12.08 1.75
C GLN A 486 36.92 -13.32 1.21
N ASN A 487 37.19 -13.68 -0.04
CA ASN A 487 36.58 -14.84 -0.71
C ASN A 487 35.05 -14.85 -0.64
N ARG A 488 34.40 -13.76 -1.06
CA ARG A 488 32.94 -13.60 -0.92
C ARG A 488 32.28 -13.06 -2.17
N ILE A 489 30.97 -13.17 -2.17
CA ILE A 489 30.08 -12.50 -3.14
C ILE A 489 29.72 -11.13 -2.60
N ILE A 490 29.83 -10.10 -3.43
CA ILE A 490 29.38 -8.74 -3.16
C ILE A 490 28.11 -8.49 -3.97
N ILE A 491 27.01 -8.13 -3.30
CA ILE A 491 25.72 -7.89 -3.94
C ILE A 491 25.37 -6.40 -3.80
N ARG A 492 25.11 -5.72 -4.90
CA ARG A 492 24.69 -4.32 -4.91
C ARG A 492 23.21 -4.20 -4.57
N GLN A 493 22.84 -3.19 -3.78
CA GLN A 493 21.43 -2.94 -3.42
C GLN A 493 20.57 -2.43 -4.59
N LEU A 494 21.18 -1.89 -5.64
CA LEU A 494 20.50 -1.45 -6.86
C LEU A 494 20.79 -2.44 -8.00
N SER A 495 19.80 -2.67 -8.83
CA SER A 495 19.92 -3.50 -10.03
C SER A 495 20.85 -2.88 -11.06
N GLN A 496 21.29 -3.68 -11.99
CA GLN A 496 21.91 -3.26 -13.24
C GLN A 496 21.07 -3.80 -14.40
N ASN A 497 20.50 -2.91 -15.22
CA ASN A 497 19.63 -3.27 -16.33
C ASN A 497 18.51 -4.27 -15.89
N ASN A 498 17.82 -3.95 -14.80
CA ASN A 498 16.78 -4.79 -14.20
C ASN A 498 17.22 -6.21 -13.81
N LEU A 499 18.52 -6.45 -13.67
CA LEU A 499 19.09 -7.70 -13.18
C LEU A 499 19.75 -7.48 -11.81
N ILE A 500 19.78 -8.51 -11.00
CA ILE A 500 20.58 -8.53 -9.77
C ILE A 500 22.03 -8.35 -10.16
N CYS A 501 22.74 -7.46 -9.45
CA CYS A 501 24.13 -7.15 -9.70
C CYS A 501 25.00 -7.67 -8.56
N ALA A 502 25.79 -8.68 -8.84
CA ALA A 502 26.74 -9.27 -7.90
C ALA A 502 28.06 -9.59 -8.58
N THR A 503 29.14 -9.61 -7.78
CA THR A 503 30.48 -10.04 -8.20
C THR A 503 31.11 -10.89 -7.10
N TYR A 504 32.20 -11.58 -7.44
CA TYR A 504 33.04 -12.29 -6.49
C TYR A 504 34.35 -11.53 -6.28
N ASP A 505 34.78 -11.42 -5.04
CA ASP A 505 36.11 -10.86 -4.74
C ASP A 505 36.90 -11.84 -3.83
N LYS A 506 38.08 -12.20 -4.35
CA LYS A 506 39.01 -13.07 -3.67
C LYS A 506 39.82 -12.36 -2.59
N ASN A 507 40.07 -11.07 -2.80
CA ASN A 507 40.94 -10.26 -1.97
C ASN A 507 40.25 -9.80 -0.70
N LEU A 508 41.02 -9.45 0.32
CA LEU A 508 40.51 -8.73 1.47
C LEU A 508 40.20 -7.29 1.09
N SER A 509 38.93 -6.99 0.90
CA SER A 509 38.46 -5.64 0.53
C SER A 509 37.14 -5.31 1.23
N LEU A 510 37.01 -4.12 1.78
CA LEU A 510 35.81 -3.69 2.49
C LEU A 510 34.80 -3.03 1.53
N THR A 511 33.55 -2.92 1.95
CA THR A 511 32.48 -2.29 1.18
C THR A 511 31.61 -1.42 2.06
N SER A 512 30.95 -0.38 1.48
CA SER A 512 29.97 0.44 2.19
C SER A 512 28.65 -0.30 2.44
N GLN A 513 27.78 0.33 3.23
CA GLN A 513 26.40 -0.16 3.46
C GLN A 513 25.55 -0.28 2.19
N SER A 514 26.00 0.19 1.03
CA SER A 514 25.31 0.02 -0.25
C SER A 514 25.44 -1.39 -0.84
N PHE A 515 26.25 -2.22 -0.21
CA PHE A 515 26.51 -3.60 -0.60
C PHE A 515 26.20 -4.58 0.52
N TYR A 516 25.90 -5.80 0.11
CA TYR A 516 25.86 -6.96 0.99
C TYR A 516 27.02 -7.91 0.66
N ASN A 517 27.61 -8.49 1.69
CA ASN A 517 28.69 -9.47 1.59
C ASN A 517 28.09 -10.83 1.97
N LEU A 518 28.14 -11.78 1.04
CA LEU A 518 27.65 -13.14 1.20
C LEU A 518 28.82 -14.09 1.00
N LYS A 519 29.07 -14.95 2.00
CA LYS A 519 30.18 -15.89 1.99
C LYS A 519 29.71 -17.26 2.44
N ILE A 520 30.02 -18.28 1.65
CA ILE A 520 30.01 -19.69 2.06
C ILE A 520 31.39 -19.98 2.61
N CYS A 521 31.50 -20.15 3.93
CA CYS A 521 32.74 -20.51 4.60
C CYS A 521 32.95 -22.02 4.51
N GLU A 522 31.88 -22.78 4.78
CA GLU A 522 31.91 -24.25 4.77
C GLU A 522 30.61 -24.79 4.14
N SER A 523 30.74 -25.91 3.44
CA SER A 523 29.63 -26.65 2.85
C SER A 523 29.98 -28.13 2.77
N PRO A 524 29.03 -29.05 3.03
CA PRO A 524 29.25 -30.49 2.86
C PRO A 524 29.40 -30.90 1.38
N ILE A 525 29.05 -30.00 0.45
CA ILE A 525 29.09 -30.25 -0.99
C ILE A 525 30.07 -29.26 -1.64
N ARG A 526 31.13 -29.83 -2.26
CA ARG A 526 32.23 -29.07 -2.85
C ARG A 526 31.77 -28.08 -3.92
N GLU A 527 30.80 -28.47 -4.73
CA GLU A 527 30.24 -27.67 -5.81
C GLU A 527 29.31 -26.53 -5.30
N PHE A 528 28.81 -26.66 -4.07
CA PHE A 528 28.04 -25.57 -3.43
C PHE A 528 29.00 -24.56 -2.78
N ASN A 529 29.55 -23.68 -3.58
CA ASN A 529 30.55 -22.68 -3.19
C ASN A 529 30.17 -21.26 -3.71
N ASN A 530 30.99 -20.28 -3.35
CA ASN A 530 30.70 -18.85 -3.69
C ASN A 530 30.60 -18.62 -5.20
N ILE A 531 31.35 -19.32 -6.04
CA ILE A 531 31.32 -19.14 -7.51
C ILE A 531 30.03 -19.70 -8.09
N TYR A 532 29.59 -20.88 -7.63
CA TYR A 532 28.31 -21.47 -7.98
C TYR A 532 27.15 -20.53 -7.59
N LEU A 533 27.14 -20.08 -6.33
CA LEU A 533 26.08 -19.22 -5.81
C LEU A 533 26.03 -17.87 -6.52
N LEU A 534 27.19 -17.31 -6.95
CA LEU A 534 27.25 -16.11 -7.78
C LEU A 534 26.52 -16.30 -9.11
N GLY A 535 26.72 -17.45 -9.77
CA GLY A 535 26.00 -17.78 -11.01
C GLY A 535 24.49 -17.78 -10.81
N ILE A 536 24.00 -18.39 -9.73
CA ILE A 536 22.58 -18.41 -9.38
C ILE A 536 22.06 -16.99 -9.12
N ILE A 537 22.74 -16.21 -8.27
CA ILE A 537 22.33 -14.84 -7.91
C ILE A 537 22.24 -13.93 -9.15
N ASN A 538 23.20 -14.03 -10.05
CA ASN A 538 23.22 -13.25 -11.28
C ASN A 538 22.29 -13.78 -12.40
N SER A 539 21.57 -14.90 -12.18
CA SER A 539 20.70 -15.46 -13.21
C SER A 539 19.46 -14.61 -13.51
N LYS A 540 18.95 -14.76 -14.74
CA LYS A 540 17.64 -14.22 -15.10
C LYS A 540 16.50 -14.82 -14.28
N LEU A 541 16.60 -16.12 -13.92
CA LEU A 541 15.61 -16.78 -13.08
C LEU A 541 15.47 -16.11 -11.73
N LEU A 542 16.57 -15.82 -11.05
CA LEU A 542 16.51 -15.23 -9.72
C LEU A 542 16.15 -13.74 -9.77
N SER A 543 16.58 -13.03 -10.82
CA SER A 543 16.16 -11.64 -11.08
C SER A 543 14.65 -11.55 -11.35
N TYR A 544 14.13 -12.47 -12.17
CA TYR A 544 12.69 -12.61 -12.42
C TYR A 544 11.91 -12.87 -11.13
N TYR A 545 12.33 -13.87 -10.35
CA TYR A 545 11.72 -14.19 -9.06
C TYR A 545 11.71 -12.97 -8.12
N PHE A 546 12.82 -12.24 -8.03
CA PHE A 546 12.92 -11.03 -7.23
C PHE A 546 11.92 -9.95 -7.68
N ILE A 547 11.84 -9.69 -8.98
CA ILE A 547 10.95 -8.66 -9.53
C ILE A 547 9.49 -9.02 -9.27
N LYS A 548 9.10 -10.26 -9.50
CA LYS A 548 7.71 -10.71 -9.34
C LYS A 548 7.22 -10.67 -7.89
N LEU A 549 8.06 -11.05 -6.94
CA LEU A 549 7.69 -11.09 -5.51
C LEU A 549 7.97 -9.80 -4.74
N PHE A 550 8.97 -9.03 -5.14
CA PHE A 550 9.46 -7.90 -4.38
C PHE A 550 9.54 -6.60 -5.19
N GLY A 551 9.33 -6.67 -6.50
CA GLY A 551 9.26 -5.51 -7.37
C GLY A 551 8.11 -4.59 -6.97
N SER A 552 8.30 -3.28 -7.12
CA SER A 552 7.18 -2.37 -7.03
C SER A 552 6.34 -2.50 -8.31
N TYR A 553 5.03 -2.40 -8.19
CA TYR A 553 4.05 -2.36 -9.26
C TYR A 553 4.38 -1.30 -10.36
N LYS A 554 5.21 -0.31 -10.04
CA LYS A 554 5.59 0.83 -10.88
C LYS A 554 6.85 0.61 -11.71
N LYS A 555 7.03 -0.51 -12.39
CA LYS A 555 8.10 -0.78 -13.38
C LYS A 555 9.56 -0.46 -12.97
N LEU A 556 9.83 -0.06 -11.73
CA LEU A 556 11.17 0.19 -11.22
C LEU A 556 11.63 -1.00 -10.39
N PHE A 557 12.83 -1.50 -10.71
CA PHE A 557 13.47 -2.53 -9.89
C PHE A 557 13.62 -2.00 -8.46
N SER A 558 12.93 -2.64 -7.50
CA SER A 558 12.98 -2.20 -6.12
C SER A 558 14.36 -2.43 -5.52
N ARG A 559 14.76 -1.56 -4.59
CA ARG A 559 16.01 -1.74 -3.84
C ARG A 559 16.03 -3.13 -3.19
N ILE A 560 17.10 -3.89 -3.44
CA ILE A 560 17.33 -5.19 -2.82
C ILE A 560 17.65 -4.95 -1.34
N LEU A 561 16.84 -5.52 -0.45
CA LEU A 561 17.08 -5.50 0.99
C LEU A 561 17.63 -6.87 1.42
N ILE A 562 18.42 -6.88 2.50
CA ILE A 562 19.03 -8.12 3.01
C ILE A 562 17.98 -9.19 3.34
N GLU A 563 16.83 -8.78 3.88
CA GLU A 563 15.72 -9.70 4.19
C GLU A 563 15.10 -10.32 2.93
N LYS A 564 15.13 -9.61 1.80
CA LYS A 564 14.67 -10.15 0.52
C LYS A 564 15.67 -11.16 -0.09
N ILE A 565 16.97 -10.92 0.09
CA ILE A 565 18.01 -11.88 -0.32
C ILE A 565 17.85 -13.21 0.44
N LYS A 566 17.54 -13.15 1.72
CA LYS A 566 17.27 -14.32 2.56
C LYS A 566 16.12 -15.20 2.05
N GLU A 567 15.18 -14.62 1.30
CA GLU A 567 14.03 -15.34 0.73
C GLU A 567 14.35 -15.99 -0.64
N PHE A 568 15.56 -15.89 -1.16
CA PHE A 568 15.91 -16.50 -2.43
C PHE A 568 15.86 -18.03 -2.36
N PRO A 569 15.16 -18.71 -3.30
CA PRO A 569 15.16 -20.15 -3.42
C PRO A 569 16.49 -20.60 -4.00
N ILE A 570 17.28 -21.37 -3.25
CA ILE A 570 18.62 -21.78 -3.63
C ILE A 570 18.65 -23.31 -3.82
N LYS A 571 18.97 -23.74 -5.03
CA LYS A 571 19.17 -25.16 -5.31
C LYS A 571 20.55 -25.57 -4.76
N VAL A 572 20.54 -26.54 -3.85
CA VAL A 572 21.73 -27.27 -3.39
C VAL A 572 21.89 -28.49 -4.30
N PRO A 573 23.05 -28.75 -4.93
CA PRO A 573 23.26 -29.96 -5.73
C PRO A 573 23.13 -31.22 -4.87
N GLU A 574 22.32 -32.21 -5.26
CA GLU A 574 22.00 -33.38 -4.44
C GLU A 574 22.42 -34.71 -5.11
N ASN A 575 22.48 -34.77 -6.41
CA ASN A 575 22.76 -35.96 -7.20
C ASN A 575 23.85 -35.68 -8.25
N SER A 576 24.30 -36.72 -8.96
CA SER A 576 25.34 -36.62 -10.00
C SER A 576 25.06 -35.58 -11.06
N ASP A 577 23.79 -35.51 -11.56
CA ASP A 577 23.40 -34.59 -12.60
C ASP A 577 23.42 -33.15 -12.12
N ASP A 578 22.93 -32.89 -10.91
CA ASP A 578 22.99 -31.56 -10.27
C ASP A 578 24.47 -31.13 -10.05
N ILE A 579 25.34 -32.03 -9.64
CA ILE A 579 26.77 -31.79 -9.44
C ILE A 579 27.48 -31.50 -10.77
N GLU A 580 27.16 -32.22 -11.85
CA GLU A 580 27.68 -31.92 -13.18
C GLU A 580 27.23 -30.54 -13.65
N LEU A 581 25.95 -30.23 -13.53
CA LEU A 581 25.41 -28.90 -13.91
C LEU A 581 26.07 -27.78 -13.08
N ALA A 582 26.25 -27.98 -11.77
CA ALA A 582 26.91 -27.04 -10.89
C ALA A 582 28.37 -26.80 -11.31
N SER A 583 29.12 -27.87 -11.60
CA SER A 583 30.49 -27.76 -12.08
C SER A 583 30.61 -26.99 -13.38
N ARG A 584 29.69 -27.20 -14.34
CA ARG A 584 29.63 -26.44 -15.61
C ARG A 584 29.26 -24.98 -15.39
N ILE A 585 28.40 -24.68 -14.42
CA ILE A 585 28.07 -23.28 -14.04
C ILE A 585 29.32 -22.62 -13.46
N ILE A 586 30.02 -23.29 -12.53
CA ILE A 586 31.25 -22.78 -11.92
C ILE A 586 32.29 -22.43 -12.98
N GLU A 587 32.53 -23.33 -13.93
CA GLU A 587 33.48 -23.10 -15.03
C GLU A 587 33.15 -21.85 -15.81
N LYS A 588 31.89 -21.71 -16.25
CA LYS A 588 31.45 -20.53 -17.03
C LYS A 588 31.48 -19.24 -16.22
N VAL A 589 31.16 -19.27 -14.95
CA VAL A 589 31.25 -18.10 -14.05
C VAL A 589 32.72 -17.68 -13.89
N LYS A 590 33.66 -18.62 -13.75
CA LYS A 590 35.09 -18.30 -13.71
C LYS A 590 35.55 -17.59 -14.98
N ILE A 591 35.11 -18.07 -16.16
CA ILE A 591 35.41 -17.40 -17.42
C ILE A 591 34.88 -15.96 -17.41
N LEU A 592 33.63 -15.72 -16.93
CA LEU A 592 33.06 -14.37 -16.82
C LEU A 592 33.83 -13.45 -15.88
N LEU A 593 34.38 -13.99 -14.80
CA LEU A 593 35.19 -13.24 -13.83
C LEU A 593 36.55 -12.81 -14.45
N ASP A 594 37.10 -13.59 -15.37
CA ASP A 594 38.39 -13.35 -16.01
C ASP A 594 38.28 -12.50 -17.30
N LEU A 595 37.06 -12.32 -17.88
CA LEU A 595 36.86 -11.54 -19.10
C LEU A 595 37.12 -10.04 -18.90
N ASN A 596 37.68 -9.37 -19.94
CA ASN A 596 37.84 -7.93 -19.96
C ASN A 596 36.53 -7.20 -20.30
N GLU A 597 36.45 -5.91 -19.95
CA GLU A 597 35.26 -5.07 -20.24
C GLU A 597 34.92 -4.95 -21.72
N LYS A 598 35.91 -5.09 -22.61
CA LYS A 598 35.73 -4.99 -24.06
C LYS A 598 35.06 -6.22 -24.69
N GLU A 599 34.95 -7.33 -23.97
CA GLU A 599 34.43 -8.60 -24.50
C GLU A 599 32.92 -8.78 -24.18
N VAL A 600 32.10 -7.77 -24.43
CA VAL A 600 30.67 -7.73 -24.08
C VAL A 600 29.89 -8.86 -24.77
N GLU A 601 30.05 -9.06 -26.07
CA GLU A 601 29.34 -10.12 -26.84
C GLU A 601 29.64 -11.52 -26.31
N LYS A 602 30.90 -11.79 -25.97
CA LYS A 602 31.32 -13.05 -25.39
C LYS A 602 30.73 -13.24 -23.99
N SER A 603 30.71 -12.17 -23.20
CA SER A 603 30.07 -12.16 -21.88
C SER A 603 28.57 -12.52 -21.94
N ASP A 604 27.82 -11.90 -22.87
CA ASP A 604 26.40 -12.16 -23.06
C ASP A 604 26.11 -13.59 -23.54
N SER A 605 26.95 -14.12 -24.43
CA SER A 605 26.83 -15.51 -24.89
C SER A 605 27.03 -16.50 -23.73
N ILE A 606 28.06 -16.30 -22.90
CA ILE A 606 28.34 -17.14 -21.74
C ILE A 606 27.20 -17.03 -20.72
N GLN A 607 26.69 -15.80 -20.45
CA GLN A 607 25.58 -15.60 -19.53
C GLN A 607 24.31 -16.35 -20.02
N LYS A 608 23.99 -16.31 -21.30
CA LYS A 608 22.88 -17.09 -21.87
C LYS A 608 23.05 -18.59 -21.65
N ASN A 609 24.27 -19.11 -21.73
CA ASN A 609 24.57 -20.51 -21.43
C ASN A 609 24.41 -20.82 -19.93
N ILE A 610 24.83 -19.92 -19.03
CA ILE A 610 24.61 -20.06 -17.59
C ILE A 610 23.12 -20.11 -17.28
N ASP A 611 22.32 -19.18 -17.84
CA ASP A 611 20.86 -19.14 -17.64
C ASP A 611 20.20 -20.46 -18.08
N LYS A 612 20.63 -21.03 -19.24
CA LYS A 612 20.14 -22.37 -19.70
C LYS A 612 20.49 -23.50 -18.74
N LEU A 613 21.72 -23.51 -18.18
CA LEU A 613 22.13 -24.51 -17.21
C LEU A 613 21.33 -24.37 -15.90
N ILE A 614 21.06 -23.13 -15.47
CA ILE A 614 20.26 -22.84 -14.28
C ILE A 614 18.80 -23.25 -14.48
N PHE A 615 18.19 -23.00 -15.63
CA PHE A 615 16.85 -23.51 -15.92
C PHE A 615 16.78 -25.04 -15.84
N LYS A 616 17.78 -25.75 -16.37
CA LYS A 616 17.88 -27.22 -16.22
C LYS A 616 18.03 -27.62 -14.76
N LEU A 617 18.93 -26.99 -14.02
CA LEU A 617 19.20 -27.26 -12.62
C LEU A 617 17.96 -27.07 -11.74
N TYR A 618 17.16 -26.02 -12.01
CA TYR A 618 15.90 -25.75 -11.32
C TYR A 618 14.72 -26.49 -11.93
N ARG A 619 14.94 -27.34 -12.96
CA ARG A 619 13.91 -28.11 -13.65
C ARG A 619 12.72 -27.27 -14.11
N ILE A 620 13.00 -26.08 -14.65
CA ILE A 620 11.97 -25.20 -15.21
C ILE A 620 11.55 -25.74 -16.58
N PRO A 621 10.25 -26.08 -16.80
CA PRO A 621 9.77 -26.55 -18.11
C PRO A 621 9.93 -25.48 -19.19
N GLU A 622 10.15 -25.91 -20.45
CA GLU A 622 10.45 -25.01 -21.58
C GLU A 622 9.46 -23.84 -21.78
N PRO A 623 8.13 -24.03 -21.70
CA PRO A 623 7.19 -22.92 -21.86
C PRO A 623 7.44 -21.80 -20.84
N TYR A 624 7.75 -22.17 -19.60
CA TYR A 624 8.01 -21.22 -18.53
C TYR A 624 9.41 -20.57 -18.64
N GLN A 625 10.40 -21.26 -19.22
CA GLN A 625 11.69 -20.64 -19.57
C GLN A 625 11.47 -19.52 -20.59
N PHE A 626 10.66 -19.79 -21.61
CA PHE A 626 10.32 -18.78 -22.62
C PHE A 626 9.59 -17.58 -21.99
N HIS A 627 8.60 -17.83 -21.11
CA HIS A 627 7.89 -16.78 -20.38
C HIS A 627 8.84 -15.87 -19.57
N ILE A 628 9.77 -16.46 -18.80
CA ILE A 628 10.80 -15.73 -18.05
C ILE A 628 11.64 -14.86 -18.98
N LEU A 629 12.15 -15.43 -20.08
CA LEU A 629 13.03 -14.75 -21.00
C LEU A 629 12.33 -13.59 -21.72
N GLU A 630 11.08 -13.77 -22.14
CA GLU A 630 10.27 -12.70 -22.75
C GLU A 630 9.96 -11.58 -21.76
N PHE A 631 9.60 -11.93 -20.52
CA PHE A 631 9.40 -10.92 -19.48
C PHE A 631 10.68 -10.10 -19.25
N MET A 632 11.84 -10.76 -19.12
CA MET A 632 13.13 -10.11 -18.86
C MET A 632 13.67 -9.29 -20.04
N LYS A 633 13.15 -9.46 -21.26
CA LYS A 633 13.45 -8.61 -22.42
C LYS A 633 12.61 -7.31 -22.43
N LYS A 634 11.38 -7.35 -21.88
CA LYS A 634 10.41 -6.25 -21.90
C LYS A 634 10.66 -5.20 -20.84
N ILE A 635 11.42 -5.51 -19.83
CA ILE A 635 11.79 -4.63 -18.73
C ILE A 635 13.22 -4.10 -18.87
#